data_fbbafe0a34d5405943a1bc6a5a61668e
#
_entry.id   fbbafe0a34d5405943a1bc6a5a61668e
#
_cell.length_a   1.000
_cell.length_b   1.000
_cell.length_c   1.000
_cell.angle_alpha   90.00
_cell.angle_beta   90.00
_cell.angle_gamma   90.00
#
_symmetry.space_group_name_H-M   'P 1'
#
loop_
_entity.id
_entity.type
_entity.pdbx_description
1 polymer ?
#
loop_
_entity_poly.entity_id
_entity_poly.type
_entity_poly.pdbx_seq_one_letter_code
_entity_poly.pdbx_strand_id
1 'polypeptide(L)'
;MFAFFQSHLRPIVFWTACVLLTFFCLTRFGDVSAQLPGPILISREDSTRAIAYDSVTHQREPFTATAPIKFGSDPATRIMVFAMNLTLQRDEAITAVTADAEDANHNVLSLTVEHVGTVPDQPWATSIVLRLDEQLGDVGDVLVRIKYQGAISNRVRVGIGHVGGGLADDEGAVPTPGREISIAPPPPKATNLTATDVQTLIAQAASAATSLGHPVTIIITDREANVLGFFPMSGSPATSTVRSVGTLGRGLEGASVMAFQAATAKAVTAAFFSTHGNAFSTRTAGFIIQEHFPPGISFRPGGPLYGVQFSSLGCGDINRVNGKLGLSGDPGGLPIYKNGEPAGGIGIEGDGLYTVDRDPTDNDQPFEELIAASALRGFEAPAQIRADNILVDGIRLPYSNVVNPPAPPTIPFGSLVGAFLIFPPAGPPDSQFTPAVVGGISGEVSTRFFPFIAGTAPAGNTLTAAEVNTIISHAAQQANITRAAIRQPLGSNARVTMAVVDSEGVVLGVFRQQDAPIFGYDVAVQKARTAAFFSSATAGARLRAAGFGSYVDRALADGLRLDGSVAFTDRANGFLHRPFFPDGIENTAAGPFSTPISEWSPFNDGLQLDIIKTNLVSVITPPFGPLFTCTSIPGLANGIQIFPGSVPLYKNGVLVGAIGISGDGVDQDDLIGAAGANGFSPAPAIRSDQVFVRGVRLPFLKFPRSPNL
;
A
#
# COMPACT_ATOMS: atom_id res chain seq x y z
N MET A 1 73.12 7.30 -51.15
CA MET A 1 73.38 5.89 -50.99
C MET A 1 73.53 5.62 -49.41
N PHE A 2 72.60 6.09 -48.66
CA PHE A 2 72.58 5.87 -47.23
C PHE A 2 71.11 6.10 -46.73
N ALA A 3 70.23 5.14 -46.99
CA ALA A 3 68.89 5.14 -46.41
C ALA A 3 68.17 3.83 -46.76
N PHE A 4 68.69 2.67 -46.33
CA PHE A 4 67.92 1.41 -46.54
C PHE A 4 68.31 0.30 -45.58
N PHE A 5 68.69 0.62 -44.31
CA PHE A 5 69.05 -0.44 -43.37
C PHE A 5 68.56 -0.26 -41.91
N GLN A 6 67.44 0.48 -41.74
CA GLN A 6 66.92 0.65 -40.38
C GLN A 6 65.45 0.28 -40.18
N SER A 7 64.80 -0.44 -41.12
CA SER A 7 63.37 -0.72 -40.99
C SER A 7 62.97 -2.18 -40.69
N HIS A 8 63.91 -3.12 -40.49
CA HIS A 8 63.56 -4.53 -40.36
C HIS A 8 63.87 -5.20 -39.00
N LEU A 9 64.44 -4.47 -38.03
CA LEU A 9 64.77 -5.06 -36.72
C LEU A 9 63.80 -4.71 -35.59
N ARG A 10 62.81 -3.81 -35.82
CA ARG A 10 61.86 -3.41 -34.78
C ARG A 10 60.63 -4.34 -34.58
N PRO A 11 60.11 -5.09 -35.53
CA PRO A 11 58.92 -5.91 -35.29
C PRO A 11 59.24 -7.23 -34.57
N ILE A 12 60.43 -7.80 -34.65
CA ILE A 12 60.77 -9.11 -34.03
C ILE A 12 61.00 -9.00 -32.53
N VAL A 13 61.62 -7.91 -32.08
CA VAL A 13 61.84 -7.68 -30.63
C VAL A 13 60.52 -7.34 -29.92
N PHE A 14 59.55 -6.69 -30.63
CA PHE A 14 58.24 -6.35 -30.06
C PHE A 14 57.34 -7.59 -29.93
N TRP A 15 57.41 -8.54 -30.88
CA TRP A 15 56.63 -9.79 -30.80
C TRP A 15 57.19 -10.75 -29.76
N THR A 16 58.48 -10.86 -29.58
CA THR A 16 59.07 -11.70 -28.48
C THR A 16 58.82 -11.11 -27.12
N ALA A 17 58.81 -9.79 -26.94
CA ALA A 17 58.43 -9.14 -25.67
C ALA A 17 56.95 -9.31 -25.35
N CYS A 18 56.03 -9.19 -26.33
CA CYS A 18 54.61 -9.44 -26.12
C CYS A 18 54.29 -10.92 -25.85
N VAL A 19 54.92 -11.87 -26.52
CA VAL A 19 54.72 -13.32 -26.25
C VAL A 19 55.31 -13.71 -24.87
N LEU A 20 56.43 -13.15 -24.43
CA LEU A 20 56.96 -13.38 -23.10
C LEU A 20 56.11 -12.69 -21.99
N LEU A 21 55.53 -11.50 -22.24
CA LEU A 21 54.56 -10.87 -21.31
C LEU A 21 53.26 -11.62 -21.25
N THR A 22 52.73 -12.14 -22.36
CA THR A 22 51.51 -12.98 -22.32
C THR A 22 51.75 -14.34 -21.67
N PHE A 23 52.92 -14.94 -21.82
CA PHE A 23 53.26 -16.19 -21.10
C PHE A 23 53.54 -15.95 -19.63
N PHE A 24 54.06 -14.79 -19.20
CA PHE A 24 54.25 -14.42 -17.80
C PHE A 24 52.93 -13.97 -17.13
N CYS A 25 51.98 -13.44 -17.86
CA CYS A 25 50.63 -13.19 -17.38
C CYS A 25 49.77 -14.46 -17.28
N LEU A 26 50.01 -15.48 -18.12
CA LEU A 26 49.25 -16.74 -18.07
C LEU A 26 49.76 -17.72 -17.01
N THR A 27 50.96 -17.53 -16.45
CA THR A 27 51.48 -18.41 -15.39
C THR A 27 51.34 -17.86 -13.97
N ARG A 28 50.64 -16.70 -13.80
CA ARG A 28 50.32 -16.15 -12.47
C ARG A 28 48.83 -15.90 -12.23
N PHE A 29 47.93 -16.52 -13.01
CA PHE A 29 46.62 -16.80 -12.52
C PHE A 29 46.69 -18.11 -11.74
N GLY A 30 47.32 -18.07 -10.57
CA GLY A 30 46.97 -18.97 -9.49
C GLY A 30 45.48 -18.76 -9.26
N ASP A 31 44.75 -19.87 -9.17
CA ASP A 31 43.35 -19.89 -8.78
C ASP A 31 43.12 -18.99 -7.56
N VAL A 32 42.78 -17.72 -7.79
CA VAL A 32 42.01 -16.97 -6.83
C VAL A 32 40.61 -17.55 -7.01
N SER A 33 40.32 -18.70 -6.41
CA SER A 33 38.96 -19.05 -6.08
C SER A 33 38.41 -17.85 -5.33
N ALA A 34 37.58 -17.08 -5.95
CA ALA A 34 36.80 -16.06 -5.25
C ALA A 34 36.06 -16.82 -4.16
N GLN A 35 36.57 -16.74 -2.93
CA GLN A 35 35.92 -17.35 -1.79
C GLN A 35 34.59 -16.67 -1.68
N LEU A 36 33.50 -17.39 -1.98
CA LEU A 36 32.14 -16.89 -1.84
C LEU A 36 32.05 -16.31 -0.42
N PRO A 37 31.42 -15.13 -0.27
CA PRO A 37 31.23 -14.56 1.06
C PRO A 37 30.54 -15.58 1.95
N GLY A 38 31.09 -15.83 3.14
CA GLY A 38 30.54 -16.78 4.09
C GLY A 38 29.10 -16.46 4.49
N PRO A 39 28.37 -17.43 5.04
CA PRO A 39 27.00 -17.20 5.49
C PRO A 39 26.95 -16.12 6.58
N ILE A 40 25.90 -15.29 6.57
CA ILE A 40 25.70 -14.23 7.56
C ILE A 40 24.32 -14.41 8.18
N LEU A 41 24.25 -14.73 9.46
CA LEU A 41 22.97 -14.79 10.20
C LEU A 41 22.42 -13.38 10.39
N ILE A 42 21.12 -13.25 10.17
CA ILE A 42 20.42 -11.97 10.21
C ILE A 42 20.00 -11.65 11.65
N SER A 43 20.48 -10.51 12.14
CA SER A 43 20.09 -9.94 13.43
C SER A 43 19.17 -8.75 13.26
N ARG A 44 18.60 -8.25 14.36
CA ARG A 44 17.90 -6.96 14.39
C ARG A 44 18.90 -5.83 14.12
N GLU A 45 18.43 -4.73 13.56
CA GLU A 45 19.25 -3.63 13.07
C GLU A 45 20.15 -2.99 14.15
N ASP A 46 19.63 -2.89 15.37
CA ASP A 46 20.25 -2.25 16.52
C ASP A 46 20.86 -3.23 17.54
N SER A 47 20.94 -4.51 17.22
CA SER A 47 21.26 -5.57 18.18
C SER A 47 21.88 -6.79 17.48
N THR A 48 22.69 -7.56 18.21
CA THR A 48 23.15 -8.89 17.77
C THR A 48 22.07 -9.97 17.90
N ARG A 49 20.88 -9.61 18.38
CA ARG A 49 19.76 -10.52 18.59
C ARG A 49 19.18 -10.99 17.27
N ALA A 50 19.04 -12.30 17.09
CA ALA A 50 18.53 -12.90 15.87
C ALA A 50 17.11 -12.41 15.53
N ILE A 51 16.82 -12.34 14.25
CA ILE A 51 15.45 -12.47 13.78
C ILE A 51 15.14 -13.97 13.80
N ALA A 52 14.42 -14.42 14.83
CA ALA A 52 14.11 -15.81 15.04
C ALA A 52 12.65 -16.02 15.42
N TYR A 53 12.08 -17.16 14.99
CA TYR A 53 10.70 -17.55 15.26
C TYR A 53 10.63 -19.02 15.61
N ASP A 54 9.71 -19.40 16.51
CA ASP A 54 9.28 -20.79 16.60
C ASP A 54 8.73 -21.25 15.25
N SER A 55 9.21 -22.36 14.71
CA SER A 55 8.88 -22.79 13.34
C SER A 55 7.42 -23.23 13.16
N VAL A 56 6.69 -23.43 14.25
CA VAL A 56 5.30 -23.90 14.26
C VAL A 56 4.34 -22.80 14.66
N THR A 57 4.61 -22.13 15.78
CA THR A 57 3.73 -21.09 16.34
C THR A 57 4.02 -19.70 15.80
N HIS A 58 5.17 -19.53 15.14
CA HIS A 58 5.72 -18.26 14.68
C HIS A 58 5.88 -17.20 15.79
N GLN A 59 5.90 -17.64 17.05
CA GLN A 59 6.22 -16.76 18.17
C GLN A 59 7.70 -16.44 18.21
N ARG A 60 8.03 -15.28 18.73
CA ARG A 60 9.41 -14.83 18.96
C ARG A 60 9.93 -15.32 20.31
N GLU A 61 11.26 -15.19 20.48
CA GLU A 61 11.93 -15.46 21.76
C GLU A 61 11.27 -14.74 22.96
N PRO A 62 11.40 -15.27 24.18
CA PRO A 62 12.23 -16.42 24.53
C PRO A 62 11.60 -17.75 24.09
N PHE A 63 12.44 -18.71 23.65
CA PHE A 63 12.00 -20.04 23.29
C PHE A 63 12.22 -21.01 24.45
N THR A 64 11.31 -21.94 24.65
CA THR A 64 11.57 -23.08 25.54
C THR A 64 12.30 -24.17 24.77
N ALA A 65 13.26 -24.89 25.39
CA ALA A 65 13.96 -25.98 24.73
C ALA A 65 12.99 -27.12 24.33
N THR A 66 11.91 -27.28 25.08
CA THR A 66 10.82 -28.23 24.80
C THR A 66 9.60 -27.48 24.33
N ALA A 67 9.04 -27.86 23.22
CA ALA A 67 7.87 -27.20 22.62
C ALA A 67 6.65 -27.28 23.55
N PRO A 68 5.96 -26.16 23.80
CA PRO A 68 4.76 -26.15 24.63
C PRO A 68 3.58 -26.91 23.99
N ILE A 69 3.59 -27.02 22.66
CA ILE A 69 2.60 -27.80 21.87
C ILE A 69 3.35 -28.94 21.19
N LYS A 70 3.01 -30.17 21.52
CA LYS A 70 3.64 -31.38 20.94
C LYS A 70 2.91 -31.78 19.66
N PHE A 71 3.59 -31.69 18.52
CA PHE A 71 3.10 -32.14 17.23
C PHE A 71 3.58 -33.55 16.83
N GLY A 72 4.28 -34.23 17.72
CA GLY A 72 4.85 -35.56 17.47
C GLY A 72 5.48 -36.16 18.72
N SER A 73 6.24 -37.24 18.56
CA SER A 73 6.96 -37.90 19.63
C SER A 73 8.20 -37.15 20.12
N ASP A 74 8.75 -36.25 19.31
CA ASP A 74 9.90 -35.42 19.66
C ASP A 74 9.41 -34.06 20.21
N PRO A 75 9.64 -33.79 21.51
CA PRO A 75 9.15 -32.57 22.16
C PRO A 75 10.06 -31.35 21.97
N ALA A 76 11.22 -31.49 21.32
CA ALA A 76 12.16 -30.39 21.17
C ALA A 76 11.59 -29.25 20.33
N THR A 77 11.82 -28.01 20.73
CA THR A 77 11.43 -26.82 19.96
C THR A 77 12.26 -26.68 18.69
N ARG A 78 11.63 -26.26 17.61
CA ARG A 78 12.25 -25.88 16.36
C ARG A 78 12.17 -24.39 16.19
N ILE A 79 13.33 -23.74 16.07
CA ILE A 79 13.41 -22.31 15.78
C ILE A 79 13.84 -22.10 14.34
N MET A 80 13.27 -21.10 13.70
CA MET A 80 13.65 -20.67 12.36
C MET A 80 14.48 -19.40 12.48
N VAL A 81 15.71 -19.43 11.96
CA VAL A 81 16.61 -18.29 11.81
C VAL A 81 16.85 -18.03 10.33
N PHE A 82 17.39 -16.87 9.99
CA PHE A 82 17.60 -16.47 8.61
C PHE A 82 19.05 -16.12 8.36
N ALA A 83 19.53 -16.45 7.14
CA ALA A 83 20.89 -16.15 6.71
C ALA A 83 20.93 -15.55 5.31
N MET A 84 21.94 -14.73 5.05
CA MET A 84 22.37 -14.32 3.72
C MET A 84 23.57 -15.14 3.27
N ASN A 85 23.87 -15.14 1.97
CA ASN A 85 25.02 -15.82 1.35
C ASN A 85 25.06 -17.33 1.65
N LEU A 86 23.91 -17.96 1.82
CA LEU A 86 23.77 -19.38 2.01
C LEU A 86 22.77 -19.92 0.99
N THR A 87 23.23 -20.75 0.07
CA THR A 87 22.39 -21.43 -0.92
C THR A 87 22.97 -22.81 -1.13
N LEU A 88 22.19 -23.85 -0.79
CA LEU A 88 22.58 -25.22 -1.06
C LEU A 88 22.70 -25.46 -2.56
N GLN A 89 23.75 -26.18 -2.98
CA GLN A 89 23.89 -26.62 -4.35
C GLN A 89 22.80 -27.65 -4.70
N ARG A 90 22.51 -27.82 -5.99
CA ARG A 90 21.35 -28.59 -6.47
C ARG A 90 21.24 -30.02 -5.93
N ASP A 91 22.37 -30.66 -5.59
CA ASP A 91 22.45 -32.03 -5.08
C ASP A 91 23.05 -32.11 -3.67
N GLU A 92 23.12 -30.99 -2.96
CA GLU A 92 23.75 -30.91 -1.65
C GLU A 92 22.71 -31.16 -0.55
N ALA A 93 23.05 -32.06 0.38
CA ALA A 93 22.17 -32.38 1.49
C ALA A 93 22.20 -31.27 2.56
N ILE A 94 21.10 -31.10 3.31
CA ILE A 94 20.99 -30.12 4.40
C ILE A 94 22.08 -30.31 5.48
N THR A 95 22.64 -31.50 5.62
CA THR A 95 23.75 -31.81 6.52
C THR A 95 25.06 -31.11 6.16
N ALA A 96 25.17 -30.48 4.99
CA ALA A 96 26.28 -29.60 4.64
C ALA A 96 26.28 -28.31 5.48
N VAL A 97 25.13 -27.94 6.08
CA VAL A 97 25.04 -26.86 7.05
C VAL A 97 25.01 -27.43 8.45
N THR A 98 25.90 -26.95 9.30
CA THR A 98 25.92 -27.30 10.72
C THR A 98 25.72 -26.07 11.57
N ALA A 99 25.12 -26.22 12.76
CA ALA A 99 24.85 -25.14 13.69
C ALA A 99 25.28 -25.52 15.12
N ASP A 100 25.69 -24.52 15.87
CA ASP A 100 25.96 -24.66 17.31
C ASP A 100 25.44 -23.43 18.08
N ALA A 101 25.20 -23.63 19.40
CA ALA A 101 24.82 -22.58 20.33
C ALA A 101 25.76 -22.62 21.53
N GLU A 102 26.26 -21.46 21.97
CA GLU A 102 27.13 -21.31 23.14
C GLU A 102 26.40 -20.56 24.26
N ASP A 103 26.31 -21.18 25.45
CA ASP A 103 25.65 -20.60 26.61
C ASP A 103 26.57 -19.66 27.43
N ALA A 104 26.03 -19.04 28.49
CA ALA A 104 26.77 -18.16 29.40
C ALA A 104 27.98 -18.83 30.10
N ASN A 105 28.01 -20.16 30.18
CA ASN A 105 29.06 -20.93 30.79
C ASN A 105 30.09 -21.46 29.78
N HIS A 106 30.06 -21.00 28.54
CA HIS A 106 30.86 -21.45 27.41
C HIS A 106 30.62 -22.91 27.00
N ASN A 107 29.50 -23.50 27.38
CA ASN A 107 29.11 -24.80 26.84
C ASN A 107 28.63 -24.64 25.41
N VAL A 108 29.26 -25.34 24.49
CA VAL A 108 28.87 -25.35 23.08
C VAL A 108 28.04 -26.61 22.78
N LEU A 109 26.79 -26.39 22.42
CA LEU A 109 25.85 -27.46 22.07
C LEU A 109 25.58 -27.45 20.56
N SER A 110 25.67 -28.63 19.92
CA SER A 110 25.33 -28.77 18.51
C SER A 110 23.82 -28.72 18.33
N LEU A 111 23.37 -27.87 17.41
CA LEU A 111 21.96 -27.81 16.99
C LEU A 111 21.77 -28.63 15.73
N THR A 112 20.69 -29.41 15.67
CA THR A 112 20.34 -30.16 14.47
C THR A 112 19.70 -29.24 13.45
N VAL A 113 20.25 -29.17 12.24
CA VAL A 113 19.63 -28.47 11.11
C VAL A 113 18.61 -29.40 10.47
N GLU A 114 17.34 -29.04 10.49
CA GLU A 114 16.23 -29.86 9.93
C GLU A 114 15.72 -29.33 8.60
N HIS A 115 15.96 -28.05 8.28
CA HIS A 115 15.59 -27.45 7.01
C HIS A 115 16.55 -26.32 6.63
N VAL A 116 16.82 -26.20 5.34
CA VAL A 116 17.51 -25.08 4.71
C VAL A 116 16.80 -24.79 3.38
N GLY A 117 16.24 -23.61 3.22
CA GLY A 117 15.49 -23.26 2.01
C GLY A 117 15.40 -21.77 1.79
N THR A 118 15.26 -21.36 0.55
CA THR A 118 15.06 -19.96 0.20
C THR A 118 13.74 -19.44 0.80
N VAL A 119 13.75 -18.27 1.39
CA VAL A 119 12.52 -17.63 1.86
C VAL A 119 11.66 -17.28 0.65
N PRO A 120 10.38 -17.69 0.59
CA PRO A 120 9.49 -17.30 -0.49
C PRO A 120 9.51 -15.79 -0.70
N ASP A 121 9.60 -15.37 -1.96
CA ASP A 121 9.65 -13.97 -2.40
C ASP A 121 10.87 -13.15 -1.92
N GLN A 122 11.85 -13.80 -1.26
CA GLN A 122 13.08 -13.18 -0.79
C GLN A 122 14.30 -14.03 -1.15
N PRO A 123 14.71 -14.09 -2.44
CA PRO A 123 15.75 -14.99 -2.93
C PRO A 123 17.16 -14.72 -2.34
N TRP A 124 17.35 -13.60 -1.65
CA TRP A 124 18.57 -13.21 -0.94
C TRP A 124 18.64 -13.78 0.48
N ALA A 125 17.52 -14.25 1.05
CA ALA A 125 17.42 -14.81 2.40
C ALA A 125 17.16 -16.32 2.34
N THR A 126 17.84 -17.04 3.19
CA THR A 126 17.65 -18.46 3.41
C THR A 126 17.13 -18.69 4.82
N SER A 127 16.02 -19.40 4.96
CA SER A 127 15.51 -19.86 6.24
C SER A 127 16.21 -21.15 6.64
N ILE A 128 16.56 -21.25 7.92
CA ILE A 128 17.21 -22.41 8.52
C ILE A 128 16.41 -22.81 9.74
N VAL A 129 15.88 -24.03 9.76
CA VAL A 129 15.20 -24.57 10.93
C VAL A 129 16.18 -25.37 11.77
N LEU A 130 16.34 -24.92 13.02
CA LEU A 130 17.22 -25.51 14.02
C LEU A 130 16.37 -26.19 15.10
N ARG A 131 16.61 -27.46 15.34
CA ARG A 131 16.08 -28.17 16.49
C ARG A 131 16.94 -27.84 17.72
N LEU A 132 16.31 -27.29 18.76
CA LEU A 132 16.99 -26.99 20.01
C LEU A 132 17.34 -28.29 20.76
N ASP A 133 18.50 -28.27 21.41
CA ASP A 133 18.90 -29.34 22.32
C ASP A 133 18.15 -29.16 23.65
N GLU A 134 17.59 -30.27 24.17
CA GLU A 134 16.87 -30.25 25.46
C GLU A 134 17.78 -29.88 26.65
N GLN A 135 19.09 -30.03 26.51
CA GLN A 135 20.07 -29.63 27.53
C GLN A 135 20.20 -28.11 27.68
N LEU A 136 19.71 -27.32 26.72
CA LEU A 136 19.73 -25.87 26.82
C LEU A 136 18.87 -25.35 28.00
N GLY A 137 17.78 -26.03 28.34
CA GLY A 137 16.97 -25.67 29.51
C GLY A 137 16.51 -24.20 29.51
N ASP A 138 16.60 -23.55 30.67
CA ASP A 138 16.39 -22.10 30.85
C ASP A 138 17.73 -21.39 31.08
N VAL A 139 18.52 -21.25 30.01
CA VAL A 139 19.90 -20.71 30.09
C VAL A 139 20.01 -19.24 29.74
N GLY A 140 18.88 -18.61 29.36
CA GLY A 140 18.88 -17.23 28.86
C GLY A 140 19.44 -17.10 27.43
N ASP A 141 20.17 -16.01 27.17
CA ASP A 141 20.70 -15.76 25.83
C ASP A 141 21.84 -16.72 25.49
N VAL A 142 21.73 -17.38 24.35
CA VAL A 142 22.81 -18.17 23.74
C VAL A 142 23.29 -17.49 22.45
N LEU A 143 24.56 -17.73 22.08
CA LEU A 143 25.13 -17.27 20.81
C LEU A 143 25.05 -18.39 19.77
N VAL A 144 24.23 -18.22 18.78
CA VAL A 144 24.01 -19.18 17.67
C VAL A 144 24.90 -18.81 16.49
N ARG A 145 25.52 -19.81 15.85
CA ARG A 145 26.22 -19.67 14.57
C ARG A 145 25.96 -20.86 13.67
N ILE A 146 26.26 -20.68 12.41
CA ILE A 146 26.20 -21.73 11.38
C ILE A 146 27.53 -21.84 10.66
N LYS A 147 27.78 -23.02 10.09
CA LYS A 147 28.95 -23.31 9.26
C LYS A 147 28.47 -23.96 7.96
N TYR A 148 29.01 -23.49 6.85
CA TYR A 148 28.71 -24.00 5.53
C TYR A 148 29.93 -23.92 4.63
N GLN A 149 30.29 -25.03 3.97
CA GLN A 149 31.46 -25.14 3.08
C GLN A 149 32.78 -24.61 3.70
N GLY A 150 32.98 -24.83 5.01
CA GLY A 150 34.17 -24.36 5.75
C GLY A 150 34.11 -22.91 6.20
N ALA A 151 33.16 -22.11 5.73
CA ALA A 151 32.92 -20.75 6.20
C ALA A 151 32.05 -20.75 7.47
N ILE A 152 32.34 -19.85 8.39
CA ILE A 152 31.63 -19.69 9.68
C ILE A 152 30.86 -18.35 9.62
N SER A 153 29.61 -18.34 10.06
CA SER A 153 28.82 -17.11 10.15
C SER A 153 29.24 -16.21 11.33
N ASN A 154 28.72 -14.97 11.35
CA ASN A 154 28.60 -14.20 12.58
C ASN A 154 27.78 -14.98 13.62
N ARG A 155 27.87 -14.57 14.89
CA ARG A 155 27.05 -15.11 15.98
C ARG A 155 25.89 -14.17 16.29
N VAL A 156 24.73 -14.75 16.50
CA VAL A 156 23.50 -14.01 16.86
C VAL A 156 22.93 -14.52 18.17
N ARG A 157 22.33 -13.60 18.95
CA ARG A 157 21.70 -13.95 20.24
C ARG A 157 20.32 -14.55 20.01
N VAL A 158 20.02 -15.58 20.78
CA VAL A 158 18.70 -16.18 20.88
C VAL A 158 18.39 -16.45 22.34
N GLY A 159 17.24 -15.99 22.83
CA GLY A 159 16.80 -16.20 24.22
C GLY A 159 16.15 -17.58 24.41
N ILE A 160 16.69 -18.41 25.31
CA ILE A 160 16.16 -19.73 25.67
C ILE A 160 15.68 -19.71 27.12
N GLY A 161 14.39 -19.93 27.35
CA GLY A 161 13.73 -19.80 28.64
C GLY A 161 13.42 -18.36 29.01
N HIS A 162 14.43 -17.50 29.00
CA HIS A 162 14.30 -16.06 29.20
C HIS A 162 15.25 -15.28 28.28
N VAL A 163 15.08 -13.96 28.24
CA VAL A 163 15.96 -13.04 27.50
C VAL A 163 16.94 -12.41 28.46
N GLY A 164 18.22 -12.38 28.10
CA GLY A 164 19.32 -11.86 28.93
C GLY A 164 20.17 -12.95 29.56
N GLY A 165 21.19 -12.56 30.32
CA GLY A 165 22.08 -13.47 31.07
C GLY A 165 23.15 -14.22 30.27
N GLY A 166 23.22 -14.01 28.96
CA GLY A 166 24.18 -14.66 28.08
C GLY A 166 25.60 -14.04 28.11
N LEU A 167 26.51 -14.60 27.29
CA LEU A 167 27.84 -14.05 27.06
C LEU A 167 27.76 -12.61 26.54
N ALA A 168 28.80 -11.82 26.83
CA ALA A 168 28.95 -10.52 26.18
C ALA A 168 29.13 -10.70 24.66
N ASP A 169 28.75 -9.68 23.89
CA ASP A 169 29.00 -9.66 22.45
C ASP A 169 30.54 -9.67 22.23
N ASP A 170 30.97 -10.50 21.31
CA ASP A 170 32.36 -10.59 20.86
C ASP A 170 32.48 -10.19 19.38
N GLU A 171 33.66 -10.27 18.80
CA GLU A 171 33.87 -9.96 17.37
C GLU A 171 33.03 -10.81 16.43
N GLY A 172 32.61 -12.01 16.86
CA GLY A 172 31.67 -12.87 16.12
C GLY A 172 30.20 -12.51 16.29
N ALA A 173 29.86 -11.69 17.31
CA ALA A 173 28.51 -11.29 17.65
C ALA A 173 28.21 -9.81 17.26
N VAL A 174 29.02 -9.24 16.39
CA VAL A 174 28.81 -7.86 15.91
C VAL A 174 27.47 -7.78 15.19
N PRO A 175 26.61 -6.78 15.49
CA PRO A 175 25.43 -6.49 14.67
C PRO A 175 25.86 -6.45 13.21
N THR A 176 25.12 -7.06 12.33
CA THR A 176 25.38 -6.94 10.89
C THR A 176 25.46 -5.45 10.62
N PRO A 177 26.66 -4.86 10.32
CA PRO A 177 26.79 -3.41 10.29
C PRO A 177 25.72 -2.92 9.33
N GLY A 178 24.93 -1.94 9.77
CA GLY A 178 23.82 -1.38 9.04
C GLY A 178 24.15 -1.13 7.57
N ARG A 179 24.29 -2.17 6.81
CA ARG A 179 23.80 -2.14 5.48
C ARG A 179 22.33 -1.94 5.75
N GLU A 180 21.89 -0.71 5.55
CA GLU A 180 20.54 -0.52 5.06
C GLU A 180 20.32 -1.69 4.11
N ILE A 181 19.74 -2.77 4.64
CA ILE A 181 19.18 -3.77 3.81
C ILE A 181 17.93 -3.06 3.31
N SER A 182 18.13 -2.14 2.37
CA SER A 182 17.11 -1.73 1.43
C SER A 182 16.79 -2.99 0.65
N ILE A 183 16.07 -3.89 1.32
CA ILE A 183 15.46 -5.02 0.69
C ILE A 183 14.09 -4.53 0.25
N ALA A 184 14.14 -3.56 -0.65
CA ALA A 184 13.19 -3.62 -1.72
C ALA A 184 13.68 -4.79 -2.58
N PRO A 185 12.91 -5.86 -2.75
CA PRO A 185 13.18 -6.78 -3.84
C PRO A 185 13.41 -5.91 -5.08
N PRO A 186 14.32 -6.31 -6.01
CA PRO A 186 14.45 -5.59 -7.27
C PRO A 186 13.03 -5.42 -7.78
N PRO A 187 12.62 -4.21 -8.24
CA PRO A 187 11.25 -3.97 -8.62
C PRO A 187 10.83 -5.15 -9.47
N PRO A 188 9.79 -5.90 -9.06
CA PRO A 188 9.28 -6.96 -9.88
C PRO A 188 9.09 -6.31 -11.23
N LYS A 189 9.58 -6.92 -12.29
CA LYS A 189 9.35 -6.41 -13.64
C LYS A 189 7.85 -6.30 -13.75
N ALA A 190 7.33 -5.07 -13.81
CA ALA A 190 5.90 -4.83 -13.94
C ALA A 190 5.41 -5.74 -15.07
N THR A 191 4.60 -6.73 -14.75
CA THR A 191 4.17 -7.71 -15.72
C THR A 191 2.98 -7.11 -16.44
N ASN A 192 3.26 -6.27 -17.44
CA ASN A 192 2.25 -5.58 -18.22
C ASN A 192 1.36 -6.59 -18.95
N LEU A 193 0.07 -6.30 -19.00
CA LEU A 193 -0.88 -7.05 -19.81
C LEU A 193 -0.56 -6.84 -21.29
N THR A 194 -0.41 -7.93 -22.02
CA THR A 194 -0.29 -7.89 -23.48
C THR A 194 -1.66 -7.76 -24.14
N ALA A 195 -1.70 -7.41 -25.42
CA ALA A 195 -2.94 -7.41 -26.19
C ALA A 195 -3.66 -8.77 -26.12
N THR A 196 -2.91 -9.86 -26.15
CA THR A 196 -3.47 -11.23 -26.04
C THR A 196 -4.06 -11.50 -24.67
N ASP A 197 -3.44 -11.01 -23.58
CA ASP A 197 -3.99 -11.15 -22.23
C ASP A 197 -5.32 -10.40 -22.13
N VAL A 198 -5.38 -9.16 -22.62
CA VAL A 198 -6.61 -8.35 -22.62
C VAL A 198 -7.70 -9.00 -23.45
N GLN A 199 -7.37 -9.54 -24.63
CA GLN A 199 -8.30 -10.29 -25.48
C GLN A 199 -8.85 -11.52 -24.76
N THR A 200 -7.97 -12.25 -24.05
CA THR A 200 -8.34 -13.45 -23.28
C THR A 200 -9.31 -13.10 -22.15
N LEU A 201 -9.00 -12.07 -21.37
CA LEU A 201 -9.86 -11.60 -20.26
C LEU A 201 -11.24 -11.18 -20.77
N ILE A 202 -11.31 -10.41 -21.85
CA ILE A 202 -12.59 -9.97 -22.45
C ILE A 202 -13.36 -11.19 -22.99
N ALA A 203 -12.68 -12.12 -23.67
CA ALA A 203 -13.35 -13.32 -24.22
C ALA A 203 -13.90 -14.23 -23.11
N GLN A 204 -13.16 -14.40 -22.01
CA GLN A 204 -13.64 -15.16 -20.85
C GLN A 204 -14.84 -14.49 -20.18
N ALA A 205 -14.79 -13.16 -19.96
CA ALA A 205 -15.90 -12.40 -19.41
C ALA A 205 -17.16 -12.49 -20.27
N ALA A 206 -17.02 -12.23 -21.57
CA ALA A 206 -18.15 -12.27 -22.50
C ALA A 206 -18.74 -13.69 -22.63
N SER A 207 -17.92 -14.73 -22.54
CA SER A 207 -18.40 -16.13 -22.55
C SER A 207 -19.20 -16.45 -21.29
N ALA A 208 -18.74 -16.02 -20.13
CA ALA A 208 -19.46 -16.18 -18.86
C ALA A 208 -20.78 -15.41 -18.90
N ALA A 209 -20.74 -14.14 -19.32
CA ALA A 209 -21.93 -13.29 -19.48
C ALA A 209 -22.98 -13.92 -20.41
N THR A 210 -22.53 -14.46 -21.56
CA THR A 210 -23.41 -15.17 -22.50
C THR A 210 -24.03 -16.42 -21.87
N SER A 211 -23.24 -17.19 -21.10
CA SER A 211 -23.75 -18.42 -20.45
C SER A 211 -24.76 -18.12 -19.35
N LEU A 212 -24.64 -16.98 -18.70
CA LEU A 212 -25.58 -16.50 -17.67
C LEU A 212 -26.78 -15.74 -18.27
N GLY A 213 -26.75 -15.39 -19.55
CA GLY A 213 -27.82 -14.63 -20.22
C GLY A 213 -27.82 -13.13 -19.86
N HIS A 214 -26.72 -12.59 -19.35
CA HIS A 214 -26.61 -11.20 -18.92
C HIS A 214 -25.57 -10.46 -19.78
N PRO A 215 -25.99 -9.69 -20.81
CA PRO A 215 -25.08 -8.85 -21.58
C PRO A 215 -24.53 -7.69 -20.69
N VAL A 216 -23.22 -7.49 -20.72
CA VAL A 216 -22.52 -6.55 -19.85
C VAL A 216 -21.55 -5.65 -20.60
N THR A 217 -21.15 -4.56 -19.96
CA THR A 217 -20.00 -3.74 -20.33
C THR A 217 -18.76 -4.26 -19.61
N ILE A 218 -17.68 -4.52 -20.35
CA ILE A 218 -16.42 -5.07 -19.85
C ILE A 218 -15.33 -4.03 -20.02
N ILE A 219 -14.62 -3.71 -18.92
CA ILE A 219 -13.46 -2.84 -18.90
C ILE A 219 -12.26 -3.60 -18.35
N ILE A 220 -11.12 -3.47 -19.03
CA ILE A 220 -9.81 -3.91 -18.54
C ILE A 220 -8.93 -2.69 -18.42
N THR A 221 -8.28 -2.51 -17.28
CA THR A 221 -7.28 -1.45 -17.05
C THR A 221 -5.93 -2.04 -16.69
N ASP A 222 -4.85 -1.27 -16.90
CA ASP A 222 -3.58 -1.54 -16.24
C ASP A 222 -3.59 -1.04 -14.78
N ARG A 223 -2.44 -1.13 -14.11
CA ARG A 223 -2.28 -0.66 -12.72
C ARG A 223 -2.47 0.85 -12.55
N GLU A 224 -2.19 1.64 -13.59
CA GLU A 224 -2.26 3.10 -13.56
C GLU A 224 -3.59 3.64 -14.08
N ALA A 225 -4.60 2.76 -14.24
CA ALA A 225 -5.94 3.05 -14.72
C ALA A 225 -6.00 3.46 -16.20
N ASN A 226 -5.00 3.14 -17.02
CA ASN A 226 -5.16 3.23 -18.45
C ASN A 226 -6.12 2.13 -18.92
N VAL A 227 -7.15 2.51 -19.68
CA VAL A 227 -8.12 1.55 -20.22
C VAL A 227 -7.47 0.82 -21.39
N LEU A 228 -7.21 -0.49 -21.23
CA LEU A 228 -6.60 -1.35 -22.23
C LEU A 228 -7.63 -2.04 -23.12
N GLY A 229 -8.87 -2.15 -22.68
CA GLY A 229 -9.96 -2.74 -23.44
C GLY A 229 -11.32 -2.25 -22.94
N PHE A 230 -12.21 -1.87 -23.89
CA PHE A 230 -13.58 -1.49 -23.61
C PHE A 230 -14.51 -2.23 -24.58
N PHE A 231 -15.29 -3.17 -24.06
CA PHE A 231 -16.19 -4.00 -24.84
C PHE A 231 -17.59 -4.03 -24.22
N PRO A 232 -18.54 -3.19 -24.66
CA PRO A 232 -19.96 -3.38 -24.40
C PRO A 232 -20.52 -4.51 -25.27
N MET A 233 -21.10 -5.52 -24.65
CA MET A 233 -21.84 -6.58 -25.36
C MET A 233 -23.11 -6.01 -25.97
N SER A 234 -23.56 -6.58 -27.09
CA SER A 234 -24.86 -6.20 -27.67
C SER A 234 -25.98 -6.48 -26.67
N GLY A 235 -26.79 -5.46 -26.37
CA GLY A 235 -27.87 -5.54 -25.39
C GLY A 235 -27.48 -5.17 -23.95
N SER A 236 -26.22 -4.84 -23.68
CA SER A 236 -25.83 -4.33 -22.36
C SER A 236 -26.46 -2.95 -22.09
N PRO A 237 -26.83 -2.63 -20.84
CA PRO A 237 -27.26 -1.30 -20.46
C PRO A 237 -26.23 -0.23 -20.83
N ALA A 238 -26.69 0.90 -21.35
CA ALA A 238 -25.79 2.03 -21.67
C ALA A 238 -25.45 2.89 -20.46
N THR A 239 -26.32 2.88 -19.46
CA THR A 239 -26.22 3.68 -18.23
C THR A 239 -26.57 2.87 -17.01
N SER A 240 -26.07 3.30 -15.86
CA SER A 240 -26.38 2.77 -14.54
C SER A 240 -26.87 3.89 -13.63
N THR A 241 -27.80 3.57 -12.75
CA THR A 241 -28.36 4.53 -11.80
C THR A 241 -27.66 4.36 -10.46
N VAL A 242 -27.12 5.44 -9.92
CA VAL A 242 -26.56 5.46 -8.56
C VAL A 242 -27.68 5.22 -7.55
N ARG A 243 -27.56 4.16 -6.76
CA ARG A 243 -28.59 3.77 -5.81
C ARG A 243 -28.02 3.06 -4.60
N SER A 244 -28.48 3.48 -3.43
CA SER A 244 -28.21 2.80 -2.15
C SER A 244 -29.42 3.05 -1.24
N VAL A 245 -29.21 3.07 0.08
CA VAL A 245 -30.23 3.35 1.09
C VAL A 245 -30.60 4.83 1.21
N GLY A 246 -29.83 5.72 0.57
CA GLY A 246 -30.02 7.15 0.64
C GLY A 246 -31.31 7.63 -0.03
N THR A 247 -31.76 8.82 0.34
CA THR A 247 -32.95 9.46 -0.24
C THR A 247 -32.66 9.95 -1.64
N LEU A 248 -33.49 9.58 -2.61
CA LEU A 248 -33.39 10.04 -4.00
C LEU A 248 -33.32 11.57 -4.08
N GLY A 249 -32.37 12.07 -4.90
CA GLY A 249 -32.08 13.48 -5.05
C GLY A 249 -31.22 14.11 -3.95
N ARG A 250 -30.90 13.36 -2.91
CA ARG A 250 -29.83 13.70 -1.96
C ARG A 250 -28.53 13.09 -2.45
N GLY A 251 -27.40 13.74 -2.16
CA GLY A 251 -26.11 13.26 -2.63
C GLY A 251 -26.08 12.97 -4.14
N LEU A 252 -25.58 11.80 -4.53
CA LEU A 252 -25.56 11.29 -5.91
C LEU A 252 -26.70 10.30 -6.18
N GLU A 253 -27.53 9.99 -5.20
CA GLU A 253 -28.64 9.04 -5.33
C GLU A 253 -29.61 9.46 -6.46
N GLY A 254 -29.87 8.54 -7.39
CA GLY A 254 -30.68 8.78 -8.57
C GLY A 254 -29.95 9.40 -9.77
N ALA A 255 -28.66 9.73 -9.62
CA ALA A 255 -27.87 10.17 -10.76
C ALA A 255 -27.67 9.01 -11.76
N SER A 256 -27.75 9.34 -13.06
CA SER A 256 -27.46 8.38 -14.13
C SER A 256 -26.04 8.58 -14.61
N VAL A 257 -25.24 7.52 -14.60
CA VAL A 257 -23.86 7.48 -15.09
C VAL A 257 -23.76 6.55 -16.28
N MET A 258 -22.79 6.74 -17.15
CA MET A 258 -22.56 5.79 -18.25
C MET A 258 -22.05 4.45 -17.68
N ALA A 259 -22.53 3.31 -18.21
CA ALA A 259 -22.04 1.99 -17.81
C ALA A 259 -20.50 1.86 -17.98
N PHE A 260 -19.93 2.53 -18.98
CA PHE A 260 -18.49 2.67 -19.15
C PHE A 260 -17.80 3.27 -17.90
N GLN A 261 -18.37 4.33 -17.32
CA GLN A 261 -17.80 4.99 -16.15
C GLN A 261 -17.89 4.11 -14.91
N ALA A 262 -19.04 3.45 -14.73
CA ALA A 262 -19.27 2.51 -13.64
C ALA A 262 -18.29 1.32 -13.71
N ALA A 263 -18.19 0.65 -14.85
CA ALA A 263 -17.23 -0.45 -15.07
C ALA A 263 -15.76 0.01 -14.93
N THR A 264 -15.44 1.23 -15.40
CA THR A 264 -14.10 1.80 -15.24
C THR A 264 -13.79 2.04 -13.76
N ALA A 265 -14.70 2.60 -12.97
CA ALA A 265 -14.52 2.82 -11.55
C ALA A 265 -14.29 1.49 -10.80
N LYS A 266 -15.05 0.43 -11.16
CA LYS A 266 -14.85 -0.93 -10.61
C LYS A 266 -13.45 -1.46 -10.93
N ALA A 267 -13.00 -1.42 -12.19
CA ALA A 267 -11.68 -1.88 -12.61
C ALA A 267 -10.55 -1.11 -11.93
N VAL A 268 -10.65 0.23 -11.91
CA VAL A 268 -9.67 1.12 -11.29
C VAL A 268 -9.56 0.88 -9.79
N THR A 269 -10.68 0.70 -9.09
CA THR A 269 -10.69 0.43 -7.65
C THR A 269 -9.91 -0.84 -7.34
N ALA A 270 -10.20 -1.93 -8.04
CA ALA A 270 -9.51 -3.20 -7.85
C ALA A 270 -8.01 -3.09 -8.15
N ALA A 271 -7.62 -2.39 -9.24
CA ALA A 271 -6.22 -2.16 -9.57
C ALA A 271 -5.49 -1.28 -8.53
N PHE A 272 -6.13 -0.20 -8.06
CA PHE A 272 -5.52 0.80 -7.20
C PHE A 272 -5.33 0.34 -5.76
N PHE A 273 -6.24 -0.49 -5.25
CA PHE A 273 -6.15 -1.06 -3.91
C PHE A 273 -5.23 -2.28 -3.83
N SER A 274 -4.85 -2.90 -4.96
CA SER A 274 -4.11 -4.16 -4.96
C SER A 274 -2.62 -3.95 -5.19
N THR A 275 -1.81 -4.78 -4.52
CA THR A 275 -0.34 -4.71 -4.48
C THR A 275 0.23 -6.13 -4.49
N HIS A 276 1.55 -6.28 -4.31
CA HIS A 276 2.17 -7.59 -4.09
C HIS A 276 1.78 -8.23 -2.75
N GLY A 277 1.36 -7.42 -1.77
CA GLY A 277 1.05 -7.88 -0.42
C GLY A 277 -0.43 -7.94 -0.08
N ASN A 278 -1.30 -7.41 -0.92
CA ASN A 278 -2.76 -7.46 -0.72
C ASN A 278 -3.50 -7.39 -2.04
N ALA A 279 -4.60 -8.12 -2.14
CA ALA A 279 -5.51 -8.08 -3.27
C ALA A 279 -6.92 -7.75 -2.79
N PHE A 280 -7.43 -6.59 -3.19
CA PHE A 280 -8.73 -6.06 -2.80
C PHE A 280 -9.64 -5.95 -4.02
N SER A 281 -10.90 -6.33 -3.83
CA SER A 281 -11.98 -6.17 -4.81
C SER A 281 -12.80 -4.92 -4.51
N THR A 282 -13.76 -4.62 -5.37
CA THR A 282 -14.77 -3.59 -5.08
C THR A 282 -15.70 -3.99 -3.93
N ARG A 283 -15.96 -5.28 -3.71
CA ARG A 283 -16.66 -5.76 -2.50
C ARG A 283 -15.87 -5.43 -1.23
N THR A 284 -14.56 -5.64 -1.25
CA THR A 284 -13.67 -5.20 -0.15
C THR A 284 -13.78 -3.70 0.08
N ALA A 285 -13.73 -2.90 -1.01
CA ALA A 285 -13.83 -1.45 -0.92
C ALA A 285 -15.19 -1.02 -0.34
N GLY A 286 -16.30 -1.60 -0.80
CA GLY A 286 -17.65 -1.33 -0.28
C GLY A 286 -17.80 -1.65 1.20
N PHE A 287 -17.13 -2.69 1.68
CA PHE A 287 -17.17 -3.11 3.09
C PHE A 287 -16.51 -2.10 4.04
N ILE A 288 -15.46 -1.41 3.61
CA ILE A 288 -14.62 -0.54 4.46
C ILE A 288 -14.98 0.95 4.41
N ILE A 289 -16.04 1.34 3.68
CA ILE A 289 -16.46 2.74 3.52
C ILE A 289 -17.78 3.09 4.22
N GLN A 290 -18.43 2.15 4.87
CA GLN A 290 -19.79 2.32 5.40
C GLN A 290 -19.78 2.96 6.80
N GLU A 291 -20.98 3.31 7.27
CA GLU A 291 -21.22 4.00 8.54
C GLU A 291 -20.86 3.16 9.77
N HIS A 292 -20.81 1.84 9.60
CA HIS A 292 -20.35 0.89 10.60
C HIS A 292 -19.29 -0.05 10.04
N PHE A 293 -18.43 -0.56 10.90
CA PHE A 293 -17.42 -1.55 10.56
C PHE A 293 -17.39 -2.68 11.59
N PRO A 294 -17.89 -3.90 11.26
CA PRO A 294 -18.43 -4.27 9.93
C PRO A 294 -19.78 -3.62 9.65
N PRO A 295 -20.18 -3.51 8.36
CA PRO A 295 -21.50 -3.02 7.98
C PRO A 295 -22.63 -3.79 8.65
N GLY A 296 -23.76 -3.12 8.93
CA GLY A 296 -24.93 -3.73 9.56
C GLY A 296 -24.82 -4.04 11.05
N ILE A 297 -23.65 -3.83 11.68
CA ILE A 297 -23.45 -4.05 13.13
C ILE A 297 -23.56 -2.73 13.89
N SER A 298 -24.66 -2.59 14.64
CA SER A 298 -24.92 -1.41 15.47
C SER A 298 -23.83 -1.14 16.51
N PHE A 299 -23.68 0.14 16.89
CA PHE A 299 -22.70 0.61 17.87
C PHE A 299 -21.24 0.28 17.53
N ARG A 300 -20.91 0.31 16.23
CA ARG A 300 -19.56 0.22 15.71
C ARG A 300 -19.15 1.54 15.03
N PRO A 301 -17.88 1.95 15.11
CA PRO A 301 -17.39 3.11 14.37
C PRO A 301 -17.51 2.87 12.86
N GLY A 302 -17.48 3.95 12.09
CA GLY A 302 -17.48 3.89 10.64
C GLY A 302 -16.24 3.22 10.06
N GLY A 303 -16.34 2.81 8.80
CA GLY A 303 -15.29 2.11 8.07
C GLY A 303 -13.94 2.84 8.09
N PRO A 304 -12.82 2.09 8.06
CA PRO A 304 -11.47 2.67 8.16
C PRO A 304 -11.11 3.60 7.00
N LEU A 305 -11.72 3.42 5.81
CA LEU A 305 -11.55 4.29 4.64
C LEU A 305 -12.83 5.04 4.26
N TYR A 306 -13.65 5.36 5.27
CA TYR A 306 -14.87 6.17 5.10
C TYR A 306 -14.58 7.47 4.35
N GLY A 307 -15.21 7.69 3.19
CA GLY A 307 -15.01 8.86 2.34
C GLY A 307 -13.98 8.65 1.21
N VAL A 308 -13.30 7.50 1.10
CA VAL A 308 -12.31 7.25 0.03
C VAL A 308 -12.95 7.17 -1.37
N GLN A 309 -14.23 6.85 -1.47
CA GLN A 309 -14.98 6.80 -2.73
C GLN A 309 -14.97 8.15 -3.47
N PHE A 310 -14.76 9.25 -2.77
CA PHE A 310 -14.66 10.60 -3.35
C PHE A 310 -13.19 11.02 -3.61
N SER A 311 -12.33 10.05 -3.92
CA SER A 311 -10.97 10.26 -4.39
C SER A 311 -10.76 9.69 -5.80
N SER A 312 -9.65 10.03 -6.43
CA SER A 312 -9.33 9.62 -7.81
C SER A 312 -10.41 10.00 -8.82
N LEU A 313 -11.07 11.12 -8.58
CA LEU A 313 -12.15 11.65 -9.41
C LEU A 313 -11.65 12.19 -10.76
N GLY A 314 -12.51 12.13 -11.79
CA GLY A 314 -12.20 12.67 -13.11
C GLY A 314 -11.98 14.19 -13.15
N CYS A 315 -12.54 14.93 -12.19
CA CYS A 315 -12.34 16.37 -12.03
C CYS A 315 -11.03 16.72 -11.26
N GLY A 316 -10.34 15.73 -10.66
CA GLY A 316 -9.15 15.97 -9.83
C GLY A 316 -7.94 16.46 -10.63
N ASP A 317 -7.07 17.21 -9.95
CA ASP A 317 -5.83 17.74 -10.53
C ASP A 317 -4.63 16.80 -10.38
N ILE A 318 -4.75 15.70 -9.64
CA ILE A 318 -3.66 14.76 -9.33
C ILE A 318 -3.65 13.60 -10.33
N ASN A 319 -4.66 12.76 -10.32
CA ASN A 319 -4.84 11.64 -11.23
C ASN A 319 -5.69 12.04 -12.44
N ARG A 320 -5.05 12.45 -13.52
CA ARG A 320 -5.74 12.87 -14.75
C ARG A 320 -6.15 11.68 -15.61
N VAL A 321 -7.15 10.93 -15.19
CA VAL A 321 -7.74 9.89 -16.04
C VAL A 321 -9.21 10.22 -16.29
N ASN A 322 -9.56 10.39 -17.56
CA ASN A 322 -10.92 10.70 -17.98
C ASN A 322 -11.92 9.60 -17.59
N GLY A 323 -13.14 9.98 -17.22
CA GLY A 323 -14.24 9.05 -16.99
C GLY A 323 -14.31 8.40 -15.61
N LYS A 324 -13.55 8.87 -14.60
CA LYS A 324 -13.58 8.29 -13.26
C LYS A 324 -14.71 8.86 -12.40
N LEU A 325 -15.52 7.95 -11.85
CA LEU A 325 -16.52 8.25 -10.80
C LEU A 325 -15.88 8.34 -9.40
N GLY A 326 -14.57 8.14 -9.28
CA GLY A 326 -13.89 7.88 -8.02
C GLY A 326 -13.67 6.40 -7.80
N LEU A 327 -13.57 5.98 -6.52
CA LEU A 327 -13.38 4.58 -6.16
C LEU A 327 -14.73 3.91 -5.87
N SER A 328 -14.93 2.71 -6.43
CA SER A 328 -16.19 1.98 -6.40
C SER A 328 -16.28 1.01 -5.24
N GLY A 329 -17.41 0.97 -4.56
CA GLY A 329 -17.79 -0.11 -3.64
C GLY A 329 -18.75 -1.14 -4.24
N ASP A 330 -19.10 -0.98 -5.52
CA ASP A 330 -20.06 -1.81 -6.22
C ASP A 330 -19.43 -3.14 -6.68
N PRO A 331 -19.96 -4.32 -6.29
CA PRO A 331 -19.44 -5.61 -6.70
C PRO A 331 -19.31 -5.76 -8.22
N GLY A 332 -18.30 -6.50 -8.69
CA GLY A 332 -18.00 -6.68 -10.13
C GLY A 332 -16.64 -6.12 -10.56
N GLY A 333 -15.86 -5.56 -9.62
CA GLY A 333 -14.46 -5.18 -9.84
C GLY A 333 -13.49 -6.13 -9.14
N LEU A 334 -12.57 -6.74 -9.89
CA LEU A 334 -11.55 -7.65 -9.35
C LEU A 334 -10.15 -7.30 -9.89
N PRO A 335 -9.10 -7.46 -9.08
CA PRO A 335 -7.73 -7.19 -9.52
C PRO A 335 -7.22 -8.31 -10.44
N ILE A 336 -6.47 -7.91 -11.46
CA ILE A 336 -5.80 -8.81 -12.40
C ILE A 336 -4.37 -9.01 -11.94
N TYR A 337 -3.97 -10.28 -11.81
CA TYR A 337 -2.59 -10.69 -11.55
C TYR A 337 -2.07 -11.51 -12.72
N LYS A 338 -0.81 -11.31 -13.05
CA LYS A 338 -0.11 -12.08 -14.08
C LYS A 338 1.19 -12.61 -13.51
N ASN A 339 1.33 -13.94 -13.49
CA ASN A 339 2.47 -14.61 -12.86
C ASN A 339 2.65 -14.26 -11.36
N GLY A 340 1.54 -14.03 -10.64
CA GLY A 340 1.54 -13.62 -9.24
C GLY A 340 1.75 -12.12 -8.98
N GLU A 341 1.95 -11.33 -10.03
CA GLU A 341 2.23 -9.89 -9.96
C GLU A 341 0.97 -9.08 -10.30
N PRO A 342 0.66 -7.98 -9.57
CA PRO A 342 -0.48 -7.15 -9.89
C PRO A 342 -0.29 -6.47 -11.25
N ALA A 343 -1.25 -6.66 -12.15
CA ALA A 343 -1.16 -6.22 -13.54
C ALA A 343 -2.23 -5.20 -13.95
N GLY A 344 -3.34 -5.11 -13.20
CA GLY A 344 -4.43 -4.20 -13.52
C GLY A 344 -5.72 -4.56 -12.81
N GLY A 345 -6.86 -4.20 -13.41
CA GLY A 345 -8.19 -4.52 -12.91
C GLY A 345 -9.20 -4.79 -14.03
N ILE A 346 -10.18 -5.63 -13.72
CA ILE A 346 -11.39 -5.83 -14.53
C ILE A 346 -12.58 -5.20 -13.83
N GLY A 347 -13.47 -4.59 -14.60
CA GLY A 347 -14.74 -4.07 -14.14
C GLY A 347 -15.88 -4.51 -15.05
N ILE A 348 -16.92 -5.04 -14.45
CA ILE A 348 -18.15 -5.53 -15.11
C ILE A 348 -19.31 -4.66 -14.67
N GLU A 349 -20.13 -4.23 -15.63
CA GLU A 349 -21.36 -3.47 -15.39
C GLU A 349 -22.46 -3.95 -16.29
N GLY A 350 -23.66 -4.27 -15.74
CA GLY A 350 -24.71 -4.87 -16.57
C GLY A 350 -26.10 -4.92 -15.95
N ASP A 351 -26.27 -4.68 -14.66
CA ASP A 351 -27.60 -4.64 -14.02
C ASP A 351 -28.28 -3.24 -14.10
N GLY A 352 -27.51 -2.23 -14.55
CA GLY A 352 -27.98 -0.85 -14.65
C GLY A 352 -28.04 -0.12 -13.31
N LEU A 353 -27.38 -0.64 -12.27
CA LEU A 353 -27.30 -0.05 -10.94
C LEU A 353 -25.82 0.18 -10.57
N TYR A 354 -25.54 1.28 -9.91
CA TYR A 354 -24.25 1.57 -9.30
C TYR A 354 -24.46 1.71 -7.80
N THR A 355 -24.06 0.70 -7.04
CA THR A 355 -24.49 0.52 -5.65
C THR A 355 -23.34 0.13 -4.73
N VAL A 356 -23.66 -0.28 -3.51
CA VAL A 356 -22.73 -0.84 -2.51
C VAL A 356 -23.47 -1.96 -1.79
N ASP A 357 -22.83 -3.11 -1.62
CA ASP A 357 -23.35 -4.18 -0.78
C ASP A 357 -23.43 -3.70 0.68
N ARG A 358 -24.63 -3.74 1.23
CA ARG A 358 -24.96 -3.25 2.58
C ARG A 358 -25.13 -4.38 3.59
N ASP A 359 -25.33 -5.60 3.14
CA ASP A 359 -25.52 -6.77 3.99
C ASP A 359 -24.48 -7.86 3.69
N PRO A 360 -23.30 -7.79 4.33
CA PRO A 360 -22.26 -8.77 4.09
C PRO A 360 -22.60 -10.19 4.60
N THR A 361 -23.79 -10.39 5.19
CA THR A 361 -24.20 -11.67 5.76
C THR A 361 -25.08 -12.52 4.85
N ASP A 362 -25.65 -11.93 3.81
CA ASP A 362 -26.55 -12.62 2.87
C ASP A 362 -25.82 -13.51 1.85
N ASN A 363 -24.46 -13.33 1.73
CA ASN A 363 -23.60 -14.06 0.79
C ASN A 363 -24.13 -14.05 -0.64
N ASP A 364 -24.72 -12.92 -1.06
CA ASP A 364 -25.20 -12.71 -2.41
C ASP A 364 -24.09 -12.92 -3.45
N GLN A 365 -24.47 -13.35 -4.65
CA GLN A 365 -23.53 -13.53 -5.76
C GLN A 365 -24.06 -12.80 -7.00
N PRO A 366 -23.87 -11.46 -7.07
CA PRO A 366 -24.30 -10.69 -8.23
C PRO A 366 -23.60 -11.21 -9.49
N PHE A 367 -24.36 -11.27 -10.60
CA PHE A 367 -23.82 -11.84 -11.83
C PHE A 367 -22.60 -11.11 -12.36
N GLU A 368 -22.45 -9.84 -12.06
CA GLU A 368 -21.27 -9.04 -12.40
C GLU A 368 -20.00 -9.55 -11.72
N GLU A 369 -20.09 -9.88 -10.43
CA GLU A 369 -18.97 -10.47 -9.70
C GLU A 369 -18.67 -11.91 -10.19
N LEU A 370 -19.71 -12.69 -10.50
CA LEU A 370 -19.57 -14.02 -11.14
C LEU A 370 -18.82 -13.93 -12.47
N ILE A 371 -19.19 -12.96 -13.33
CA ILE A 371 -18.56 -12.74 -14.63
C ILE A 371 -17.11 -12.26 -14.45
N ALA A 372 -16.85 -11.32 -13.54
CA ALA A 372 -15.52 -10.84 -13.25
C ALA A 372 -14.59 -11.94 -12.76
N ALA A 373 -15.06 -12.79 -11.83
CA ALA A 373 -14.31 -13.93 -11.33
C ALA A 373 -14.05 -14.97 -12.44
N SER A 374 -15.03 -15.22 -13.31
CA SER A 374 -14.87 -16.13 -14.45
C SER A 374 -13.83 -15.64 -15.45
N ALA A 375 -13.74 -14.33 -15.63
CA ALA A 375 -12.79 -13.70 -16.55
C ALA A 375 -11.34 -13.89 -16.11
N LEU A 376 -11.09 -14.01 -14.81
CA LEU A 376 -9.76 -14.05 -14.24
C LEU A 376 -9.06 -15.41 -14.31
N ARG A 377 -9.61 -16.42 -14.99
CA ARG A 377 -8.95 -17.72 -15.11
C ARG A 377 -7.55 -17.58 -15.72
N GLY A 378 -6.52 -17.92 -14.92
CA GLY A 378 -5.10 -17.74 -15.24
C GLY A 378 -4.54 -16.35 -14.94
N PHE A 379 -5.38 -15.48 -14.34
CA PHE A 379 -5.03 -14.12 -13.93
C PHE A 379 -5.50 -13.80 -12.50
N GLU A 380 -5.74 -14.85 -11.70
CA GLU A 380 -6.26 -14.71 -10.35
C GLU A 380 -5.22 -14.12 -9.40
N ALA A 381 -5.69 -13.37 -8.41
CA ALA A 381 -4.84 -12.96 -7.30
C ALA A 381 -4.37 -14.18 -6.49
N PRO A 382 -3.08 -14.22 -6.07
CA PRO A 382 -2.60 -15.25 -5.16
C PRO A 382 -3.48 -15.35 -3.91
N ALA A 383 -3.88 -16.57 -3.54
CA ALA A 383 -4.86 -16.77 -2.48
C ALA A 383 -4.44 -16.16 -1.14
N GLN A 384 -3.15 -16.27 -0.79
CA GLN A 384 -2.60 -15.81 0.49
C GLN A 384 -2.68 -14.29 0.71
N ILE A 385 -2.77 -13.49 -0.35
CA ILE A 385 -2.83 -12.03 -0.25
C ILE A 385 -4.24 -11.46 -0.46
N ARG A 386 -5.25 -12.32 -0.72
CA ARG A 386 -6.63 -11.86 -0.89
C ARG A 386 -7.17 -11.26 0.41
N ALA A 387 -8.10 -10.33 0.29
CA ALA A 387 -8.72 -9.62 1.41
C ALA A 387 -9.28 -10.56 2.48
N ASP A 388 -9.82 -11.71 2.10
CA ASP A 388 -10.35 -12.73 3.01
C ASP A 388 -9.28 -13.43 3.87
N ASN A 389 -8.00 -13.12 3.67
CA ASN A 389 -6.88 -13.49 4.54
C ASN A 389 -6.34 -12.31 5.36
N ILE A 390 -7.00 -11.15 5.31
CA ILE A 390 -6.57 -9.92 5.98
C ILE A 390 -7.59 -9.55 7.07
N LEU A 391 -7.07 -9.22 8.25
CA LEU A 391 -7.85 -8.74 9.39
C LEU A 391 -7.55 -7.27 9.64
N VAL A 392 -8.59 -6.44 9.68
CA VAL A 392 -8.51 -5.05 10.12
C VAL A 392 -9.33 -4.91 11.41
N ASP A 393 -8.72 -4.45 12.48
CA ASP A 393 -9.33 -4.36 13.82
C ASP A 393 -9.99 -5.69 14.28
N GLY A 394 -9.41 -6.83 13.89
CA GLY A 394 -9.93 -8.16 14.19
C GLY A 394 -11.08 -8.63 13.30
N ILE A 395 -11.48 -7.83 12.31
CA ILE A 395 -12.56 -8.13 11.36
C ILE A 395 -11.94 -8.61 10.05
N ARG A 396 -12.37 -9.79 9.58
CA ARG A 396 -11.96 -10.35 8.30
C ARG A 396 -12.63 -9.55 7.17
N LEU A 397 -11.84 -9.12 6.19
CA LEU A 397 -12.36 -8.42 5.03
C LEU A 397 -12.96 -9.42 4.02
N PRO A 398 -14.06 -9.08 3.33
CA PRO A 398 -14.53 -9.89 2.21
C PRO A 398 -13.66 -9.64 0.95
N TYR A 399 -13.41 -10.68 0.16
CA TYR A 399 -12.80 -10.55 -1.16
C TYR A 399 -13.84 -10.72 -2.27
N SER A 400 -14.55 -11.83 -2.27
CA SER A 400 -15.63 -12.16 -3.19
C SER A 400 -16.52 -13.23 -2.58
N ASN A 401 -17.82 -13.16 -2.85
CA ASN A 401 -18.77 -14.22 -2.45
C ASN A 401 -18.81 -15.37 -3.48
N VAL A 402 -18.08 -15.25 -4.58
CA VAL A 402 -18.05 -16.27 -5.63
C VAL A 402 -17.19 -17.47 -5.21
N VAL A 403 -17.82 -18.60 -5.01
CA VAL A 403 -17.14 -19.85 -4.63
C VAL A 403 -16.71 -20.65 -5.87
N ASN A 404 -17.59 -20.78 -6.86
CA ASN A 404 -17.36 -21.54 -8.08
C ASN A 404 -17.74 -20.68 -9.30
N PRO A 405 -16.80 -19.88 -9.83
CA PRO A 405 -17.10 -19.05 -10.99
C PRO A 405 -17.46 -19.91 -12.20
N PRO A 406 -18.45 -19.51 -13.01
CA PRO A 406 -18.78 -20.21 -14.26
C PRO A 406 -17.55 -20.34 -15.17
N ALA A 407 -17.38 -21.51 -15.77
CA ALA A 407 -16.25 -21.78 -16.66
C ALA A 407 -16.74 -22.35 -18.02
N PRO A 408 -17.57 -21.60 -18.76
CA PRO A 408 -18.01 -22.06 -20.08
C PRO A 408 -16.82 -22.13 -21.05
N PRO A 409 -16.95 -22.87 -22.17
CA PRO A 409 -16.01 -22.79 -23.28
C PRO A 409 -15.86 -21.34 -23.74
N THR A 410 -14.62 -20.89 -23.89
CA THR A 410 -14.32 -19.50 -24.26
C THR A 410 -14.69 -19.28 -25.74
N ILE A 411 -15.57 -18.30 -25.98
CA ILE A 411 -15.90 -17.83 -27.34
C ILE A 411 -14.65 -17.15 -27.91
N PRO A 412 -14.21 -17.48 -29.14
CA PRO A 412 -13.07 -16.79 -29.74
C PRO A 412 -13.26 -15.28 -29.79
N PHE A 413 -12.25 -14.51 -29.48
CA PHE A 413 -12.31 -13.05 -29.37
C PHE A 413 -12.91 -12.39 -30.62
N GLY A 414 -12.54 -12.85 -31.84
CA GLY A 414 -13.10 -12.33 -33.09
C GLY A 414 -14.54 -12.71 -33.41
N SER A 415 -15.16 -13.57 -32.55
CA SER A 415 -16.56 -14.03 -32.69
C SER A 415 -17.47 -13.42 -31.62
N LEU A 416 -16.97 -12.52 -30.78
CA LEU A 416 -17.74 -11.86 -29.74
C LEU A 416 -18.80 -10.93 -30.35
N VAL A 417 -19.99 -10.89 -29.74
CA VAL A 417 -21.12 -10.06 -30.20
C VAL A 417 -21.20 -8.79 -29.37
N GLY A 418 -20.76 -7.69 -29.95
CA GLY A 418 -20.65 -6.39 -29.33
C GLY A 418 -19.82 -5.42 -30.17
N ALA A 419 -19.42 -4.30 -29.56
CA ALA A 419 -18.57 -3.31 -30.21
C ALA A 419 -17.29 -3.07 -29.40
N PHE A 420 -16.12 -3.16 -30.04
CA PHE A 420 -14.89 -2.69 -29.41
C PHE A 420 -14.78 -1.17 -29.55
N LEU A 421 -14.90 -0.46 -28.43
CA LEU A 421 -14.74 0.99 -28.38
C LEU A 421 -13.30 1.39 -28.03
N ILE A 422 -12.59 0.52 -27.29
CA ILE A 422 -11.14 0.59 -27.09
C ILE A 422 -10.60 -0.81 -27.34
N PHE A 423 -9.69 -0.92 -28.33
CA PHE A 423 -9.00 -2.18 -28.63
C PHE A 423 -7.76 -2.35 -27.73
N PRO A 424 -7.40 -3.60 -27.43
CA PRO A 424 -6.17 -3.89 -26.72
C PRO A 424 -4.96 -3.27 -27.44
N PRO A 425 -4.13 -2.46 -26.72
CA PRO A 425 -2.98 -1.81 -27.35
C PRO A 425 -1.89 -2.80 -27.70
N ALA A 426 -1.10 -2.48 -28.73
CA ALA A 426 0.03 -3.32 -29.17
C ALA A 426 1.19 -3.38 -28.15
N GLY A 427 1.28 -2.37 -27.26
CA GLY A 427 2.27 -2.27 -26.18
C GLY A 427 1.69 -1.61 -24.94
N PRO A 428 2.39 -1.69 -23.80
CA PRO A 428 1.95 -1.05 -22.58
C PRO A 428 1.95 0.47 -22.74
N PRO A 429 0.99 1.19 -22.13
CA PRO A 429 1.05 2.64 -21.99
C PRO A 429 2.32 3.06 -21.22
N ASP A 430 2.77 4.29 -21.45
CA ASP A 430 3.86 4.88 -20.68
C ASP A 430 3.43 5.09 -19.23
N SER A 431 4.30 4.71 -18.29
CA SER A 431 4.06 4.96 -16.85
C SER A 431 4.20 6.44 -16.53
N GLN A 432 3.27 6.94 -15.71
CA GLN A 432 3.38 8.29 -15.12
C GLN A 432 4.43 8.37 -14.02
N PHE A 433 4.94 7.24 -13.56
CA PHE A 433 5.91 7.15 -12.47
C PHE A 433 7.30 6.77 -12.99
N THR A 434 8.32 7.34 -12.36
CA THR A 434 9.73 7.01 -12.59
C THR A 434 10.38 6.63 -11.25
N PRO A 435 11.30 5.64 -11.24
CA PRO A 435 12.02 5.25 -10.02
C PRO A 435 12.79 6.42 -9.41
N ALA A 436 12.74 6.53 -8.07
CA ALA A 436 13.48 7.53 -7.30
C ALA A 436 13.87 6.97 -5.93
N VAL A 437 14.85 7.63 -5.29
CA VAL A 437 15.26 7.33 -3.91
C VAL A 437 15.14 8.61 -3.09
N VAL A 438 14.39 8.58 -1.99
CA VAL A 438 14.19 9.70 -1.08
C VAL A 438 14.47 9.25 0.35
N GLY A 439 15.37 9.94 1.05
CA GLY A 439 15.80 9.57 2.39
C GLY A 439 16.45 8.19 2.50
N GLY A 440 17.07 7.68 1.42
CA GLY A 440 17.61 6.32 1.35
C GLY A 440 16.59 5.25 0.97
N ILE A 441 15.30 5.59 0.84
CA ILE A 441 14.22 4.66 0.57
C ILE A 441 13.88 4.66 -0.92
N SER A 442 13.83 3.47 -1.53
CA SER A 442 13.42 3.29 -2.91
C SER A 442 11.92 3.48 -3.10
N GLY A 443 11.55 4.12 -4.20
CA GLY A 443 10.17 4.39 -4.54
C GLY A 443 10.04 4.99 -5.94
N GLU A 444 9.00 5.77 -6.14
CA GLU A 444 8.61 6.35 -7.41
C GLU A 444 8.15 7.79 -7.24
N VAL A 445 8.41 8.60 -8.25
CA VAL A 445 7.94 9.98 -8.36
C VAL A 445 7.31 10.21 -9.72
N SER A 446 6.37 11.16 -9.80
CA SER A 446 5.91 11.68 -11.08
C SER A 446 6.70 12.93 -11.42
N THR A 447 7.11 13.09 -12.67
CA THR A 447 7.81 14.28 -13.18
C THR A 447 7.01 15.58 -12.95
N ARG A 448 5.71 15.47 -12.73
CA ARG A 448 4.83 16.59 -12.40
C ARG A 448 5.07 17.18 -11.02
N PHE A 449 5.50 16.36 -10.05
CA PHE A 449 5.68 16.73 -8.64
C PHE A 449 7.10 16.44 -8.14
N PHE A 450 8.04 16.30 -9.07
CA PHE A 450 9.46 16.11 -8.80
C PHE A 450 10.30 16.87 -9.86
N PRO A 451 11.37 17.57 -9.49
CA PRO A 451 11.94 17.69 -8.13
C PRO A 451 11.02 18.40 -7.15
N PHE A 452 11.21 18.17 -5.84
CA PHE A 452 10.45 18.86 -4.81
C PHE A 452 10.73 20.36 -4.85
N ILE A 453 9.70 21.17 -4.63
CA ILE A 453 9.76 22.62 -4.77
C ILE A 453 9.51 23.32 -3.43
N ALA A 454 9.93 24.57 -3.33
CA ALA A 454 9.59 25.42 -2.20
C ALA A 454 8.13 25.88 -2.26
N GLY A 455 7.51 26.06 -1.08
CA GLY A 455 6.19 26.65 -0.97
C GLY A 455 6.19 28.12 -1.32
N THR A 456 5.04 28.63 -1.71
CA THR A 456 4.81 30.06 -2.02
C THR A 456 4.03 30.78 -0.92
N ALA A 457 3.42 30.03 -0.03
CA ALA A 457 2.57 30.53 1.07
C ALA A 457 2.92 29.85 2.42
N PRO A 458 2.78 30.60 3.56
CA PRO A 458 2.51 32.03 3.62
C PRO A 458 3.75 32.87 3.26
N ALA A 459 3.54 34.04 2.71
CA ALA A 459 4.65 34.92 2.30
C ALA A 459 5.63 35.20 3.46
N GLY A 460 6.94 35.06 3.20
CA GLY A 460 8.00 35.30 4.16
C GLY A 460 8.26 34.19 5.18
N ASN A 461 7.45 33.10 5.22
CA ASN A 461 7.65 31.97 6.11
C ASN A 461 7.22 30.66 5.41
N THR A 462 7.79 30.38 4.25
CA THR A 462 7.44 29.21 3.43
C THR A 462 8.30 27.99 3.79
N LEU A 463 7.86 26.81 3.40
CA LEU A 463 8.70 25.60 3.33
C LEU A 463 9.70 25.75 2.19
N THR A 464 10.96 25.49 2.45
CA THR A 464 11.98 25.37 1.39
C THR A 464 11.92 23.98 0.75
N ALA A 465 12.46 23.83 -0.47
CA ALA A 465 12.55 22.52 -1.11
C ALA A 465 13.36 21.49 -0.29
N ALA A 466 14.39 21.97 0.44
CA ALA A 466 15.16 21.12 1.36
C ALA A 466 14.34 20.63 2.55
N GLU A 467 13.51 21.50 3.15
CA GLU A 467 12.59 21.11 4.22
C GLU A 467 11.53 20.13 3.72
N VAL A 468 10.98 20.33 2.52
CA VAL A 468 10.05 19.37 1.88
C VAL A 468 10.71 17.98 1.72
N ASN A 469 11.96 17.95 1.22
CA ASN A 469 12.72 16.71 1.11
C ASN A 469 12.96 16.05 2.47
N THR A 470 13.28 16.82 3.51
CA THR A 470 13.48 16.32 4.88
C THR A 470 12.20 15.70 5.45
N ILE A 471 11.06 16.39 5.30
CA ILE A 471 9.74 15.93 5.75
C ILE A 471 9.37 14.60 5.10
N ILE A 472 9.51 14.51 3.77
CA ILE A 472 9.21 13.27 3.04
C ILE A 472 10.20 12.16 3.39
N SER A 473 11.50 12.48 3.58
CA SER A 473 12.52 11.51 3.98
C SER A 473 12.24 10.90 5.36
N HIS A 474 11.90 11.72 6.37
CA HIS A 474 11.54 11.22 7.69
C HIS A 474 10.30 10.31 7.63
N ALA A 475 9.28 10.69 6.86
CA ALA A 475 8.09 9.88 6.67
C ALA A 475 8.43 8.54 5.98
N ALA A 476 9.26 8.55 4.94
CA ALA A 476 9.67 7.35 4.20
C ALA A 476 10.48 6.38 5.09
N GLN A 477 11.41 6.92 5.89
CA GLN A 477 12.17 6.13 6.86
C GLN A 477 11.27 5.50 7.92
N GLN A 478 10.32 6.28 8.48
CA GLN A 478 9.36 5.74 9.44
C GLN A 478 8.48 4.66 8.83
N ALA A 479 7.98 4.83 7.61
CA ALA A 479 7.17 3.83 6.93
C ALA A 479 7.94 2.51 6.75
N ASN A 480 9.25 2.59 6.49
CA ASN A 480 10.09 1.43 6.25
C ASN A 480 10.37 0.57 7.51
N ILE A 481 10.04 1.08 8.69
CA ILE A 481 10.13 0.35 9.97
C ILE A 481 8.77 0.16 10.64
N THR A 482 7.69 0.67 10.02
CA THR A 482 6.33 0.54 10.55
C THR A 482 5.66 -0.68 9.95
N ARG A 483 5.11 -1.55 10.80
CA ARG A 483 4.38 -2.74 10.36
C ARG A 483 3.08 -2.35 9.65
N ALA A 484 2.88 -2.87 8.45
CA ALA A 484 1.64 -2.71 7.70
C ALA A 484 0.43 -3.33 8.42
N ALA A 485 -0.75 -2.73 8.25
CA ALA A 485 -2.01 -3.28 8.75
C ALA A 485 -2.62 -4.32 7.82
N ILE A 486 -2.48 -4.13 6.50
CA ILE A 486 -3.23 -4.89 5.49
C ILE A 486 -2.36 -5.74 4.57
N ARG A 487 -1.05 -5.83 4.80
CA ARG A 487 -0.11 -6.51 3.90
C ARG A 487 0.24 -7.91 4.40
N GLN A 488 0.32 -8.85 3.47
CA GLN A 488 0.88 -10.18 3.70
C GLN A 488 2.29 -10.28 3.07
N PRO A 489 3.19 -11.10 3.65
CA PRO A 489 3.02 -11.81 4.93
C PRO A 489 2.91 -10.85 6.11
N LEU A 490 2.28 -11.31 7.21
CA LEU A 490 2.18 -10.51 8.44
C LEU A 490 3.57 -10.10 8.91
N GLY A 491 3.69 -8.85 9.36
CA GLY A 491 4.98 -8.27 9.75
C GLY A 491 5.68 -7.51 8.62
N SER A 492 5.16 -7.49 7.40
CA SER A 492 5.69 -6.65 6.31
C SER A 492 5.65 -5.17 6.67
N ASN A 493 6.64 -4.42 6.18
CA ASN A 493 6.69 -2.97 6.35
C ASN A 493 5.57 -2.27 5.57
N ALA A 494 5.08 -1.17 6.12
CA ALA A 494 4.09 -0.33 5.45
C ALA A 494 4.65 0.26 4.14
N ARG A 495 3.81 0.31 3.13
CA ARG A 495 4.05 0.96 1.84
C ARG A 495 3.00 2.04 1.65
N VAL A 496 3.46 3.26 1.55
CA VAL A 496 2.58 4.43 1.53
C VAL A 496 3.05 5.46 0.49
N THR A 497 2.12 6.34 0.12
CA THR A 497 2.42 7.58 -0.59
C THR A 497 2.44 8.74 0.40
N MET A 498 3.38 9.63 0.24
CA MET A 498 3.58 10.84 1.04
C MET A 498 3.46 12.07 0.15
N ALA A 499 2.69 13.04 0.57
CA ALA A 499 2.52 14.31 -0.12
C ALA A 499 2.71 15.48 0.84
N VAL A 500 3.38 16.53 0.39
CA VAL A 500 3.52 17.79 1.12
C VAL A 500 2.89 18.91 0.30
N VAL A 501 2.04 19.69 0.94
CA VAL A 501 1.45 20.91 0.34
C VAL A 501 1.81 22.13 1.16
N ASP A 502 1.79 23.32 0.55
CA ASP A 502 1.88 24.60 1.30
C ASP A 502 0.52 24.99 1.92
N SER A 503 0.47 26.12 2.62
CA SER A 503 -0.74 26.59 3.31
C SER A 503 -1.90 26.95 2.38
N GLU A 504 -1.65 27.10 1.07
CA GLU A 504 -2.66 27.32 0.03
C GLU A 504 -2.97 26.06 -0.78
N GLY A 505 -2.49 24.90 -0.37
CA GLY A 505 -2.76 23.61 -0.99
C GLY A 505 -1.98 23.33 -2.28
N VAL A 506 -0.95 24.12 -2.57
CA VAL A 506 -0.03 23.86 -3.69
C VAL A 506 0.83 22.65 -3.35
N VAL A 507 0.88 21.68 -4.26
CA VAL A 507 1.66 20.45 -4.06
C VAL A 507 3.15 20.74 -4.23
N LEU A 508 3.93 20.52 -3.16
CA LEU A 508 5.37 20.78 -3.12
C LEU A 508 6.19 19.54 -3.45
N GLY A 509 5.64 18.37 -3.22
CA GLY A 509 6.27 17.10 -3.53
C GLY A 509 5.36 15.93 -3.24
N VAL A 510 5.50 14.86 -4.03
CA VAL A 510 4.84 13.57 -3.82
C VAL A 510 5.87 12.47 -4.06
N PHE A 511 5.99 11.57 -3.10
CA PHE A 511 6.81 10.36 -3.19
C PHE A 511 5.96 9.15 -2.82
N ARG A 512 6.00 8.13 -3.67
CA ARG A 512 5.32 6.86 -3.47
C ARG A 512 6.37 5.78 -3.24
N GLN A 513 6.34 5.10 -2.08
CA GLN A 513 7.21 3.94 -1.89
C GLN A 513 6.90 2.86 -2.93
N GLN A 514 7.91 2.07 -3.25
CA GLN A 514 7.73 0.94 -4.15
C GLN A 514 6.63 0.03 -3.62
N ASP A 515 5.74 -0.40 -4.51
CA ASP A 515 4.57 -1.23 -4.22
C ASP A 515 3.55 -0.63 -3.23
N ALA A 516 3.59 0.67 -2.96
CA ALA A 516 2.48 1.32 -2.27
C ALA A 516 1.20 1.25 -3.13
N PRO A 517 0.00 1.12 -2.53
CA PRO A 517 -1.25 1.15 -3.28
C PRO A 517 -1.39 2.48 -4.06
N ILE A 518 -1.85 2.41 -5.32
CA ILE A 518 -1.90 3.60 -6.18
C ILE A 518 -3.00 4.58 -5.76
N PHE A 519 -4.08 4.10 -5.13
CA PHE A 519 -5.12 5.01 -4.62
C PHE A 519 -4.53 6.08 -3.69
N GLY A 520 -3.48 5.74 -2.94
CA GLY A 520 -2.79 6.64 -2.02
C GLY A 520 -2.18 7.87 -2.68
N TYR A 521 -1.95 7.84 -4.00
CA TYR A 521 -1.35 8.96 -4.73
C TYR A 521 -2.23 10.22 -4.74
N ASP A 522 -3.52 10.08 -5.03
CA ASP A 522 -4.50 11.17 -4.93
C ASP A 522 -4.87 11.48 -3.49
N VAL A 523 -5.11 10.42 -2.70
CA VAL A 523 -5.55 10.52 -1.31
C VAL A 523 -4.53 11.21 -0.41
N ALA A 524 -3.23 10.96 -0.56
CA ALA A 524 -2.21 11.63 0.24
C ALA A 524 -2.24 13.16 0.02
N VAL A 525 -2.48 13.62 -1.22
CA VAL A 525 -2.64 15.05 -1.51
C VAL A 525 -3.94 15.60 -0.94
N GLN A 526 -5.06 14.87 -1.06
CA GLN A 526 -6.32 15.28 -0.42
C GLN A 526 -6.16 15.44 1.09
N LYS A 527 -5.53 14.46 1.76
CA LYS A 527 -5.26 14.50 3.20
C LYS A 527 -4.41 15.72 3.58
N ALA A 528 -3.31 15.96 2.86
CA ALA A 528 -2.48 17.13 3.11
C ALA A 528 -3.26 18.44 2.95
N ARG A 529 -4.04 18.58 1.86
CA ARG A 529 -4.89 19.76 1.62
C ARG A 529 -5.94 19.94 2.69
N THR A 530 -6.59 18.86 3.13
CA THR A 530 -7.59 18.92 4.20
C THR A 530 -6.99 19.46 5.49
N ALA A 531 -5.87 18.92 5.94
CA ALA A 531 -5.21 19.39 7.17
C ALA A 531 -4.76 20.85 7.05
N ALA A 532 -4.16 21.27 5.95
CA ALA A 532 -3.77 22.65 5.71
C ALA A 532 -4.98 23.59 5.70
N PHE A 533 -6.04 23.22 5.00
CA PHE A 533 -7.25 24.03 4.86
C PHE A 533 -7.97 24.24 6.19
N PHE A 534 -8.32 23.16 6.92
CA PHE A 534 -9.07 23.30 8.17
C PHE A 534 -8.25 23.92 9.30
N SER A 535 -6.90 23.88 9.22
CA SER A 535 -6.01 24.58 10.15
C SER A 535 -5.75 26.04 9.76
N SER A 536 -6.28 26.50 8.62
CA SER A 536 -6.11 27.86 8.13
C SER A 536 -7.05 28.85 8.82
N ALA A 537 -6.57 30.06 9.05
CA ALA A 537 -7.37 31.18 9.58
C ALA A 537 -8.54 31.58 8.66
N THR A 538 -8.52 31.17 7.40
CA THR A 538 -9.52 31.52 6.38
C THR A 538 -10.52 30.40 6.07
N ALA A 539 -10.39 29.21 6.69
CA ALA A 539 -11.21 28.03 6.37
C ALA A 539 -12.72 28.32 6.41
N GLY A 540 -13.21 28.87 7.54
CA GLY A 540 -14.62 29.19 7.68
C GLY A 540 -15.11 30.25 6.69
N ALA A 541 -14.29 31.28 6.41
CA ALA A 541 -14.62 32.32 5.44
C ALA A 541 -14.69 31.77 4.01
N ARG A 542 -13.74 30.89 3.62
CA ARG A 542 -13.71 30.24 2.29
C ARG A 542 -14.90 29.31 2.08
N LEU A 543 -15.29 28.52 3.10
CA LEU A 543 -16.49 27.69 3.04
C LEU A 543 -17.77 28.53 2.86
N ARG A 544 -17.90 29.66 3.60
CA ARG A 544 -19.02 30.58 3.46
C ARG A 544 -19.08 31.20 2.06
N ALA A 545 -17.96 31.68 1.56
CA ALA A 545 -17.86 32.28 0.23
C ALA A 545 -18.23 31.31 -0.89
N ALA A 546 -17.96 30.01 -0.68
CA ALA A 546 -18.32 28.94 -1.62
C ALA A 546 -19.78 28.43 -1.46
N GLY A 547 -20.56 28.99 -0.53
CA GLY A 547 -21.97 28.60 -0.33
C GLY A 547 -22.20 27.54 0.76
N PHE A 548 -21.15 27.09 1.46
CA PHE A 548 -21.22 26.04 2.48
C PHE A 548 -21.27 26.61 3.93
N GLY A 549 -21.83 27.79 4.08
CA GLY A 549 -21.92 28.52 5.38
C GLY A 549 -22.69 27.75 6.46
N SER A 550 -23.69 26.97 6.10
CA SER A 550 -24.48 26.14 7.01
C SER A 550 -23.62 25.13 7.81
N TYR A 551 -22.59 24.58 7.21
CA TYR A 551 -21.62 23.69 7.88
C TYR A 551 -20.77 24.45 8.90
N VAL A 552 -20.36 25.68 8.56
CA VAL A 552 -19.61 26.57 9.47
C VAL A 552 -20.49 26.98 10.65
N ASP A 553 -21.77 27.28 10.41
CA ASP A 553 -22.71 27.66 11.48
C ASP A 553 -22.98 26.51 12.43
N ARG A 554 -23.15 25.26 11.92
CA ARG A 554 -23.28 24.06 12.76
C ARG A 554 -22.02 23.82 13.59
N ALA A 555 -20.85 23.92 12.98
CA ALA A 555 -19.58 23.77 13.70
C ALA A 555 -19.45 24.80 14.83
N LEU A 556 -19.80 26.08 14.56
CA LEU A 556 -19.75 27.15 15.55
C LEU A 556 -20.77 26.92 16.68
N ALA A 557 -21.99 26.47 16.36
CA ALA A 557 -23.01 26.13 17.36
C ALA A 557 -22.58 24.97 18.27
N ASP A 558 -21.79 24.02 17.72
CA ASP A 558 -21.21 22.91 18.45
C ASP A 558 -19.93 23.26 19.23
N GLY A 559 -19.51 24.54 19.20
CA GLY A 559 -18.32 25.06 19.91
C GLY A 559 -17.03 25.01 19.11
N LEU A 560 -17.08 24.68 17.82
CA LEU A 560 -15.90 24.56 16.96
C LEU A 560 -15.71 25.78 16.07
N ARG A 561 -14.51 26.39 16.13
CA ARG A 561 -14.13 27.51 15.27
C ARG A 561 -13.23 27.06 14.12
N LEU A 562 -13.46 27.62 12.93
CA LEU A 562 -12.65 27.42 11.73
C LEU A 562 -11.91 28.72 11.37
N ASP A 563 -11.09 29.19 12.31
CA ASP A 563 -10.40 30.49 12.27
C ASP A 563 -8.88 30.40 12.46
N GLY A 564 -8.31 29.18 12.34
CA GLY A 564 -6.88 28.92 12.50
C GLY A 564 -6.42 28.77 13.95
N SER A 565 -7.33 28.85 14.92
CA SER A 565 -7.01 28.62 16.34
C SER A 565 -6.78 27.13 16.67
N VAL A 566 -7.14 26.23 15.76
CA VAL A 566 -7.03 24.79 15.94
C VAL A 566 -6.21 24.16 14.80
N ALA A 567 -5.25 23.32 15.15
CA ALA A 567 -4.52 22.48 14.21
C ALA A 567 -5.27 21.15 14.02
N PHE A 568 -5.83 20.95 12.84
CA PHE A 568 -6.63 19.78 12.49
C PHE A 568 -5.81 18.72 11.75
N THR A 569 -6.01 17.47 12.11
CA THR A 569 -5.65 16.29 11.30
C THR A 569 -6.88 15.73 10.60
N ASP A 570 -6.70 14.89 9.60
CA ASP A 570 -7.84 14.19 8.97
C ASP A 570 -8.54 13.24 9.93
N ARG A 571 -7.86 12.74 10.96
CA ARG A 571 -8.51 11.98 12.04
C ARG A 571 -9.56 12.82 12.75
N ALA A 572 -9.25 14.08 13.06
CA ALA A 572 -10.22 14.99 13.68
C ALA A 572 -11.33 15.38 12.68
N ASN A 573 -10.97 15.73 11.45
CA ASN A 573 -11.93 16.04 10.41
C ASN A 573 -12.88 14.88 10.14
N GLY A 574 -12.35 13.67 9.98
CA GLY A 574 -13.16 12.47 9.76
C GLY A 574 -14.13 12.17 10.90
N PHE A 575 -13.72 12.44 12.14
CA PHE A 575 -14.60 12.28 13.30
C PHE A 575 -15.80 13.24 13.26
N LEU A 576 -15.60 14.45 12.71
CA LEU A 576 -16.66 15.46 12.53
C LEU A 576 -17.57 15.21 11.31
N HIS A 577 -17.18 14.29 10.41
CA HIS A 577 -17.94 13.92 9.22
C HIS A 577 -18.77 12.63 9.38
N ARG A 578 -18.89 12.10 10.58
CA ARG A 578 -19.64 10.86 10.82
C ARG A 578 -21.14 11.12 10.97
N PRO A 579 -22.00 10.19 10.48
CA PRO A 579 -23.45 10.31 10.62
C PRO A 579 -23.94 10.16 12.05
N PHE A 580 -23.07 9.66 12.94
CA PHE A 580 -23.24 9.68 14.38
C PHE A 580 -22.05 10.40 15.03
N PHE A 581 -22.30 11.27 16.00
CA PHE A 581 -21.24 11.96 16.73
C PHE A 581 -21.49 11.90 18.24
N PRO A 582 -20.66 11.17 19.04
CA PRO A 582 -19.41 10.49 18.65
C PRO A 582 -19.61 9.33 17.68
N ASP A 583 -18.57 9.03 16.89
CA ASP A 583 -18.58 7.96 15.89
C ASP A 583 -18.98 6.62 16.51
N GLY A 584 -19.90 5.90 15.88
CA GLY A 584 -20.42 4.62 16.32
C GLY A 584 -21.41 4.66 17.50
N ILE A 585 -21.80 5.83 17.98
CA ILE A 585 -22.83 5.95 19.04
C ILE A 585 -24.16 6.26 18.38
N GLU A 586 -24.95 5.24 18.10
CA GLU A 586 -26.26 5.37 17.47
C GLU A 586 -27.22 6.27 18.27
N ASN A 587 -28.17 6.85 17.57
CA ASN A 587 -29.15 7.82 18.08
C ASN A 587 -28.55 9.16 18.52
N THR A 588 -27.28 9.41 18.27
CA THR A 588 -26.69 10.75 18.36
C THR A 588 -26.86 11.52 17.06
N ALA A 589 -26.83 12.85 17.14
CA ALA A 589 -26.89 13.69 15.96
C ALA A 589 -25.61 13.55 15.13
N ALA A 590 -25.72 13.72 13.82
CA ALA A 590 -24.59 13.74 12.88
C ALA A 590 -23.55 14.79 13.29
N GLY A 591 -22.28 14.53 12.97
CA GLY A 591 -21.21 15.50 13.11
C GLY A 591 -21.49 16.78 12.31
N PRO A 592 -20.87 17.92 12.67
CA PRO A 592 -21.21 19.21 12.05
C PRO A 592 -20.94 19.26 10.54
N PHE A 593 -20.09 18.40 10.01
CA PHE A 593 -19.74 18.30 8.59
C PHE A 593 -20.43 17.13 7.87
N SER A 594 -21.21 16.33 8.58
CA SER A 594 -21.95 15.19 8.01
C SER A 594 -23.40 15.54 7.71
N THR A 595 -24.10 14.57 7.13
CA THR A 595 -25.55 14.55 6.99
C THR A 595 -26.17 13.59 8.01
N PRO A 596 -27.46 13.78 8.42
CA PRO A 596 -28.13 12.84 9.32
C PRO A 596 -28.17 11.42 8.72
N ILE A 597 -28.14 10.40 9.58
CA ILE A 597 -28.18 8.99 9.13
C ILE A 597 -29.38 8.68 8.22
N SER A 598 -30.50 9.34 8.41
CA SER A 598 -31.69 9.20 7.55
C SER A 598 -31.50 9.72 6.12
N GLU A 599 -30.49 10.55 5.88
CA GLU A 599 -30.13 11.09 4.57
C GLU A 599 -28.75 10.56 4.09
N TRP A 600 -28.03 9.87 4.97
CA TRP A 600 -26.70 9.36 4.69
C TRP A 600 -26.74 8.13 3.77
N SER A 601 -25.75 8.05 2.90
CA SER A 601 -25.39 6.83 2.17
C SER A 601 -23.90 6.89 1.77
N PRO A 602 -23.31 5.82 1.25
CA PRO A 602 -21.98 5.88 0.64
C PRO A 602 -21.87 6.89 -0.52
N PHE A 603 -22.99 7.40 -1.02
CA PHE A 603 -23.11 8.43 -2.07
C PHE A 603 -23.59 9.77 -1.55
N ASN A 604 -23.67 9.94 -0.23
CA ASN A 604 -24.09 11.18 0.45
C ASN A 604 -23.54 11.25 1.89
N ASP A 605 -22.35 11.77 2.07
CA ASP A 605 -21.70 11.88 3.38
C ASP A 605 -21.75 13.31 3.99
N GLY A 606 -22.25 14.29 3.25
CA GLY A 606 -22.31 15.69 3.66
C GLY A 606 -21.27 16.57 2.98
N LEU A 607 -20.49 17.33 3.77
CA LEU A 607 -19.60 18.37 3.25
C LEU A 607 -18.60 17.84 2.22
N GLN A 608 -18.05 16.64 2.40
CA GLN A 608 -17.06 16.08 1.46
C GLN A 608 -17.64 15.97 0.05
N LEU A 609 -18.85 15.39 -0.09
CA LEU A 609 -19.52 15.34 -1.37
C LEU A 609 -19.99 16.72 -1.83
N ASP A 610 -20.61 17.51 -0.95
CA ASP A 610 -21.24 18.77 -1.33
C ASP A 610 -20.27 19.73 -2.03
N ILE A 611 -19.02 19.82 -1.56
CA ILE A 611 -18.02 20.72 -2.15
C ILE A 611 -17.54 20.30 -3.54
N ILE A 612 -17.71 19.02 -3.92
CA ILE A 612 -17.27 18.48 -5.20
C ILE A 612 -18.45 18.19 -6.14
N LYS A 613 -19.68 18.07 -5.63
CA LYS A 613 -20.86 17.55 -6.35
C LYS A 613 -21.08 18.20 -7.69
N THR A 614 -21.07 19.54 -7.75
CA THR A 614 -21.33 20.28 -9.00
C THR A 614 -20.33 19.92 -10.09
N ASN A 615 -19.05 19.92 -9.78
CA ASN A 615 -17.99 19.64 -10.74
C ASN A 615 -17.91 18.14 -11.07
N LEU A 616 -18.15 17.27 -10.10
CA LEU A 616 -18.26 15.84 -10.33
C LEU A 616 -19.38 15.52 -11.30
N VAL A 617 -20.59 16.03 -11.06
CA VAL A 617 -21.74 15.81 -11.96
C VAL A 617 -21.42 16.29 -13.36
N SER A 618 -20.75 17.43 -13.55
CA SER A 618 -20.41 17.94 -14.88
C SER A 618 -19.42 17.08 -15.67
N VAL A 619 -18.58 16.27 -15.02
CA VAL A 619 -17.65 15.36 -15.70
C VAL A 619 -18.21 13.95 -15.89
N ILE A 620 -19.28 13.59 -15.18
CA ILE A 620 -19.90 12.27 -15.30
C ILE A 620 -21.19 12.25 -16.13
N THR A 621 -21.79 13.42 -16.40
CA THR A 621 -23.00 13.54 -17.22
C THR A 621 -22.73 14.32 -18.51
N PRO A 622 -23.31 13.90 -19.67
CA PRO A 622 -23.17 14.66 -20.92
C PRO A 622 -23.85 16.03 -20.89
N PRO A 623 -23.30 17.07 -21.54
CA PRO A 623 -22.00 17.08 -22.22
C PRO A 623 -20.84 17.14 -21.22
N PHE A 624 -19.87 16.23 -21.37
CA PHE A 624 -18.74 16.13 -20.44
C PHE A 624 -17.88 17.39 -20.47
N GLY A 625 -17.69 18.04 -19.31
CA GLY A 625 -16.82 19.21 -19.18
C GLY A 625 -15.36 18.84 -18.92
N PRO A 626 -14.38 19.55 -19.51
CA PRO A 626 -12.98 19.42 -19.12
C PRO A 626 -12.74 20.21 -17.85
N LEU A 627 -12.93 19.62 -16.68
CA LEU A 627 -12.60 20.23 -15.40
C LEU A 627 -11.32 19.60 -14.83
N PHE A 628 -10.46 20.46 -14.28
CA PHE A 628 -9.23 20.07 -13.62
C PHE A 628 -9.21 20.42 -12.13
N THR A 629 -10.38 20.77 -11.57
CA THR A 629 -10.61 20.98 -10.14
C THR A 629 -11.97 20.46 -9.76
N CYS A 630 -12.02 19.67 -8.69
CA CYS A 630 -13.28 19.14 -8.18
C CYS A 630 -14.07 20.18 -7.37
N THR A 631 -13.40 21.20 -6.85
CA THR A 631 -14.05 22.29 -6.09
C THR A 631 -13.62 23.64 -6.61
N SER A 632 -14.45 24.67 -6.36
CA SER A 632 -14.11 26.07 -6.54
C SER A 632 -13.41 26.68 -5.31
N ILE A 633 -13.23 25.90 -4.23
CA ILE A 633 -12.63 26.38 -2.97
C ILE A 633 -11.10 26.41 -3.14
N PRO A 634 -10.44 27.56 -2.99
CA PRO A 634 -9.00 27.65 -3.05
C PRO A 634 -8.33 26.71 -2.04
N GLY A 635 -7.31 25.98 -2.48
CA GLY A 635 -6.60 25.01 -1.66
C GLY A 635 -7.17 23.60 -1.64
N LEU A 636 -8.34 23.35 -2.23
CA LEU A 636 -9.04 22.05 -2.23
C LEU A 636 -9.32 21.53 -3.65
N ALA A 637 -8.37 21.65 -4.58
CA ALA A 637 -8.59 21.33 -6.00
C ALA A 637 -9.11 19.91 -6.25
N ASN A 638 -8.67 18.89 -5.49
CA ASN A 638 -9.16 17.51 -5.57
C ASN A 638 -10.14 17.11 -4.45
N GLY A 639 -10.73 18.10 -3.74
CA GLY A 639 -11.64 17.87 -2.62
C GLY A 639 -10.91 17.67 -1.28
N ILE A 640 -11.63 17.11 -0.30
CA ILE A 640 -11.10 16.79 1.04
C ILE A 640 -11.09 15.28 1.28
N GLN A 641 -10.31 14.83 2.26
CA GLN A 641 -10.34 13.47 2.76
C GLN A 641 -10.70 13.45 4.25
N ILE A 642 -11.40 12.40 4.68
CA ILE A 642 -12.04 12.32 5.99
C ILE A 642 -11.73 11.02 6.74
N PHE A 643 -10.55 10.44 6.47
CA PHE A 643 -9.98 9.36 7.27
C PHE A 643 -8.49 9.62 7.54
N PRO A 644 -7.91 9.07 8.61
CA PRO A 644 -6.63 9.48 9.17
C PRO A 644 -5.45 9.44 8.20
N GLY A 645 -4.39 10.23 8.51
CA GLY A 645 -3.11 10.19 7.84
C GLY A 645 -2.58 11.55 7.41
N SER A 646 -2.92 12.64 8.10
CA SER A 646 -2.32 13.94 7.83
C SER A 646 -1.90 14.67 9.10
N VAL A 647 -0.91 15.56 8.95
CA VAL A 647 -0.45 16.45 10.02
C VAL A 647 -0.21 17.84 9.43
N PRO A 648 -0.84 18.90 9.98
CA PRO A 648 -0.54 20.26 9.58
C PRO A 648 0.86 20.68 10.07
N LEU A 649 1.60 21.39 9.21
CA LEU A 649 2.99 21.78 9.44
C LEU A 649 3.07 23.24 9.85
N TYR A 650 3.82 23.49 10.93
CA TYR A 650 4.02 24.83 11.48
C TYR A 650 5.51 25.19 11.55
N LYS A 651 5.82 26.42 11.25
CA LYS A 651 7.17 26.99 11.36
C LYS A 651 7.07 28.31 12.12
N ASN A 652 7.77 28.41 13.25
CA ASN A 652 7.69 29.59 14.14
C ASN A 652 6.24 29.92 14.58
N GLY A 653 5.41 28.90 14.81
CA GLY A 653 4.01 29.07 15.21
C GLY A 653 3.04 29.43 14.10
N VAL A 654 3.51 29.54 12.85
CA VAL A 654 2.70 29.87 11.67
C VAL A 654 2.47 28.60 10.84
N LEU A 655 1.24 28.37 10.40
CA LEU A 655 0.89 27.29 9.48
C LEU A 655 1.61 27.51 8.14
N VAL A 656 2.42 26.56 7.71
CA VAL A 656 3.20 26.60 6.46
C VAL A 656 2.79 25.56 5.44
N GLY A 657 1.93 24.62 5.81
CA GLY A 657 1.45 23.56 4.95
C GLY A 657 0.95 22.34 5.72
N ALA A 658 0.96 21.20 5.08
CA ALA A 658 0.67 19.91 5.72
C ALA A 658 1.35 18.76 4.98
N ILE A 659 1.56 17.65 5.70
CA ILE A 659 1.90 16.36 5.13
C ILE A 659 0.66 15.45 5.15
N GLY A 660 0.47 14.69 4.07
CA GLY A 660 -0.55 13.63 3.96
C GLY A 660 0.09 12.31 3.59
N ILE A 661 -0.37 11.25 4.23
CA ILE A 661 0.11 9.88 4.09
C ILE A 661 -1.07 8.97 3.72
N SER A 662 -0.88 8.07 2.78
CA SER A 662 -1.91 7.08 2.45
C SER A 662 -1.32 5.77 1.94
N GLY A 663 -1.77 4.64 2.51
CA GLY A 663 -1.34 3.31 2.10
C GLY A 663 -1.80 2.19 3.03
N ASP A 664 -0.88 1.48 3.64
CA ASP A 664 -1.10 0.18 4.27
C ASP A 664 -1.65 0.24 5.72
N GLY A 665 -2.36 1.32 6.09
CA GLY A 665 -3.08 1.36 7.36
C GLY A 665 -3.26 2.77 7.93
N VAL A 666 -4.44 3.09 8.43
CA VAL A 666 -4.83 4.44 8.87
C VAL A 666 -4.12 4.90 10.17
N ASP A 667 -3.82 4.00 11.09
CA ASP A 667 -3.06 4.32 12.31
C ASP A 667 -1.56 4.40 11.98
N GLN A 668 -1.09 3.61 11.01
CA GLN A 668 0.25 3.68 10.43
C GLN A 668 0.46 5.02 9.72
N ASP A 669 -0.53 5.46 8.93
CA ASP A 669 -0.49 6.75 8.24
C ASP A 669 -0.31 7.91 9.24
N ASP A 670 -1.00 7.88 10.40
CA ASP A 670 -0.83 8.88 11.46
C ASP A 670 0.59 8.87 12.06
N LEU A 671 1.15 7.67 12.34
CA LEU A 671 2.51 7.54 12.87
C LEU A 671 3.57 8.06 11.88
N ILE A 672 3.43 7.67 10.61
CA ILE A 672 4.33 8.07 9.54
C ILE A 672 4.23 9.58 9.30
N GLY A 673 3.02 10.13 9.31
CA GLY A 673 2.77 11.56 9.21
C GLY A 673 3.39 12.36 10.37
N ALA A 674 3.30 11.83 11.60
CA ALA A 674 3.92 12.42 12.77
C ALA A 674 5.46 12.46 12.66
N ALA A 675 6.08 11.40 12.16
CA ALA A 675 7.51 11.35 11.91
C ALA A 675 7.94 12.36 10.82
N GLY A 676 7.19 12.46 9.72
CA GLY A 676 7.40 13.48 8.70
C GLY A 676 7.29 14.90 9.23
N ALA A 677 6.33 15.16 10.13
CA ALA A 677 6.12 16.46 10.74
C ALA A 677 7.15 16.84 11.84
N ASN A 678 8.14 15.96 12.11
CA ASN A 678 9.16 16.25 13.12
C ASN A 678 9.90 17.56 12.80
N GLY A 679 9.95 18.48 13.78
CA GLY A 679 10.48 19.84 13.61
C GLY A 679 9.46 20.87 13.07
N PHE A 680 8.29 20.41 12.60
CA PHE A 680 7.22 21.23 12.05
C PHE A 680 5.86 20.97 12.72
N SER A 681 5.82 20.19 13.80
CA SER A 681 4.57 19.84 14.48
C SER A 681 3.90 21.07 15.11
N PRO A 682 2.55 21.14 15.15
CA PRO A 682 1.83 22.19 15.84
C PRO A 682 2.11 22.15 17.34
N ALA A 683 2.09 23.34 17.97
CA ALA A 683 2.19 23.44 19.43
C ALA A 683 1.06 22.63 20.11
N PRO A 684 1.34 21.88 21.19
CA PRO A 684 0.32 21.06 21.84
C PRO A 684 -0.98 21.80 22.18
N ALA A 685 -0.89 23.07 22.55
CA ALA A 685 -2.03 23.90 22.97
C ALA A 685 -3.08 24.17 21.88
N ILE A 686 -2.68 24.10 20.59
CA ILE A 686 -3.59 24.36 19.47
C ILE A 686 -4.07 23.09 18.76
N ARG A 687 -3.63 21.90 19.17
CA ARG A 687 -4.03 20.66 18.54
C ARG A 687 -5.51 20.36 18.75
N SER A 688 -6.13 19.67 17.81
CA SER A 688 -7.55 19.30 17.87
C SER A 688 -7.92 18.50 19.13
N ASP A 689 -6.98 17.76 19.73
CA ASP A 689 -7.20 17.01 20.98
C ASP A 689 -7.31 17.91 22.23
N GLN A 690 -7.19 19.23 22.09
CA GLN A 690 -7.51 20.21 23.13
C GLN A 690 -8.92 20.78 22.99
N VAL A 691 -9.67 20.40 21.95
CA VAL A 691 -10.99 20.95 21.63
C VAL A 691 -12.09 19.95 21.95
N PHE A 692 -13.19 20.46 22.51
CA PHE A 692 -14.40 19.69 22.76
C PHE A 692 -15.54 20.20 21.88
N VAL A 693 -16.20 19.29 21.19
CA VAL A 693 -17.37 19.53 20.35
C VAL A 693 -18.55 18.79 20.98
N ARG A 694 -19.61 19.49 21.36
CA ARG A 694 -20.73 18.89 22.11
C ARG A 694 -20.30 18.07 23.34
N GLY A 695 -19.24 18.49 24.02
CA GLY A 695 -18.66 17.80 25.19
C GLY A 695 -17.79 16.59 24.87
N VAL A 696 -17.58 16.27 23.60
CA VAL A 696 -16.72 15.17 23.14
C VAL A 696 -15.35 15.75 22.72
N ARG A 697 -14.27 15.22 23.31
CA ARG A 697 -12.91 15.61 22.94
C ARG A 697 -12.58 15.08 21.52
N LEU A 698 -12.10 15.96 20.65
CA LEU A 698 -11.66 15.54 19.32
C LEU A 698 -10.36 14.70 19.40
N PRO A 699 -10.13 13.80 18.47
CA PRO A 699 -8.82 13.13 18.33
C PRO A 699 -7.81 14.09 17.66
N PHE A 700 -6.52 13.74 17.77
CA PHE A 700 -5.46 14.36 16.97
C PHE A 700 -4.77 13.27 16.11
N LEU A 701 -3.98 12.40 16.72
CA LEU A 701 -3.32 11.26 16.08
C LEU A 701 -3.54 10.01 16.93
N LYS A 702 -3.55 8.84 16.28
CA LYS A 702 -3.59 7.54 16.94
C LYS A 702 -2.53 6.65 16.30
N PHE A 703 -1.67 6.08 17.12
CA PHE A 703 -0.62 5.20 16.65
C PHE A 703 -1.01 3.73 16.84
N PRO A 704 -0.53 2.83 15.99
CA PRO A 704 -0.77 1.40 16.17
C PRO A 704 -0.15 0.92 17.50
N ARG A 705 -0.77 -0.10 18.11
CA ARG A 705 -0.30 -0.63 19.40
C ARG A 705 1.07 -1.30 19.33
N SER A 706 1.40 -1.86 18.18
CA SER A 706 2.69 -2.50 17.90
C SER A 706 3.19 -1.97 16.56
N PRO A 707 3.78 -0.76 16.53
CA PRO A 707 4.14 -0.09 15.29
C PRO A 707 5.36 -0.72 14.60
N ASN A 708 6.25 -1.33 15.36
CA ASN A 708 7.51 -1.89 14.84
C ASN A 708 7.36 -3.40 14.58
N LEU A 709 8.21 -3.90 13.67
CA LEU A 709 8.36 -5.33 13.41
C LEU A 709 8.95 -6.08 14.60
#